data_ae99031dedf3392352c49b9752fa1fcf
#
_entry.id   ae99031dedf3392352c49b9752fa1fcf
#
_cell.length_a   1.000
_cell.length_b   1.000
_cell.length_c   1.000
_cell.angle_alpha   90.00
_cell.angle_beta   90.00
_cell.angle_gamma   90.00
#
_symmetry.space_group_name_H-M   'P 1'
#
loop_
_entity.id
_entity.type
_entity.pdbx_description
1 polymer ?
#
loop_
_entity_poly.entity_id
_entity_poly.type
_entity_poly.pdbx_seq_one_letter_code
_entity_poly.pdbx_strand_id
1 'polypeptide(L)'
;VATMTEIYHFLRLLYVKLGTEYCPNCGIPVETQTPGLIASRLKTQFREGRVALLTPIVESRKGIFQKELLTLRQKGVTTVRADGRFLTLDPELPKLARNSLHTIEALAGFVDAAAPAADIEETLQAALNLVGATHLCVVRAELVAPTPAGAPALTIPAADTAFYSLDRACPKCGLSLPELDPRLFSYNSEMGACPKCSGYGIITDAIRKAIRKGEAMGSEMHAADETEIICRACGGTRLNPIARNVRWAGKTIPEVCAMTAQEASSWFKNLELDDRSRTIANDALLEIRSRLNFLTEVGLEYLTLDRSAPTLSGGETQRIHLASQLGTNLRGVCYVLDEPTIGLHPRDNAMLLSAIERLTHKGNTLLVVEHDEETIRRADHIIDIGPGAGIRGGRLMGQGTVEDLEANPDSPTGRMLAHPLPHTGTPQRRVKLNDPELKTLVFRGVHARNLQIDEITVPLQRFTVVTGVSGSGKSTFCREVLFANLSRRLKDAQAPLVGTDQLTGFDNVGRVLEVDQTPIGKNSRSCPATYVGIMTAIRDLYAATNEAQARGYDASRFSFNKAVGACPVCAGQGLRTVEMNFLPDVKVLCEACAGKRFNPETLEVLWRGKSIGDVLEMEIDEAVDFFASMPSIAYPLKLMQDVGLGYLTLGQPSPTLSGGEAQRLKLVTELAKVRTDGSFAARAPHTLYVLDEPTVGLHMTDVNRLSKVLSRLVDAGSTVVVIEHNLDIAADADWIIDLGPEGGAKGGKVIAQGSPKMVARKNTATGIVLKAFLAEHKPVKSA
;
A
#
# COMPACT_ATOMS: atom_id res chain seq x y z
N VAL A 1 7.78 -6.13 -1.73
CA VAL A 1 8.96 -5.38 -2.23
C VAL A 1 9.67 -6.18 -3.31
N ALA A 2 10.10 -7.40 -3.06
CA ALA A 2 10.87 -8.21 -4.03
C ALA A 2 10.18 -8.38 -5.40
N THR A 3 8.84 -8.42 -5.45
CA THR A 3 8.09 -8.49 -6.72
C THR A 3 8.05 -7.18 -7.48
N MET A 4 7.94 -6.07 -6.77
CA MET A 4 7.93 -4.72 -7.37
C MET A 4 9.30 -4.34 -7.94
N THR A 5 10.38 -4.85 -7.33
CA THR A 5 11.76 -4.65 -7.78
C THR A 5 12.26 -5.74 -8.72
N GLU A 6 11.41 -6.69 -9.12
CA GLU A 6 11.76 -7.86 -9.93
C GLU A 6 12.80 -8.81 -9.30
N ILE A 7 13.33 -8.52 -8.11
CA ILE A 7 14.27 -9.40 -7.40
C ILE A 7 13.69 -10.82 -7.28
N TYR A 8 12.39 -10.93 -6.98
CA TYR A 8 11.70 -12.21 -6.87
C TYR A 8 11.72 -13.03 -8.17
N HIS A 9 11.71 -12.37 -9.33
CA HIS A 9 11.82 -13.03 -10.63
C HIS A 9 13.18 -13.72 -10.78
N PHE A 10 14.26 -13.03 -10.47
CA PHE A 10 15.61 -13.60 -10.52
C PHE A 10 15.84 -14.68 -9.46
N LEU A 11 15.27 -14.52 -8.27
CA LEU A 11 15.30 -15.56 -7.24
C LEU A 11 14.67 -16.86 -7.75
N ARG A 12 13.49 -16.80 -8.36
CA ARG A 12 12.84 -17.99 -8.92
C ARG A 12 13.73 -18.69 -9.94
N LEU A 13 14.40 -17.95 -10.82
CA LEU A 13 15.31 -18.51 -11.82
C LEU A 13 16.51 -19.21 -11.16
N LEU A 14 17.11 -18.59 -10.15
CA LEU A 14 18.22 -19.20 -9.39
C LEU A 14 17.81 -20.48 -8.70
N TYR A 15 16.64 -20.49 -8.02
CA TYR A 15 16.15 -21.68 -7.32
C TYR A 15 15.74 -22.82 -8.24
N VAL A 16 15.27 -22.51 -9.46
CA VAL A 16 15.00 -23.52 -10.48
C VAL A 16 16.29 -24.15 -11.00
N LYS A 17 17.34 -23.35 -11.21
CA LYS A 17 18.58 -23.82 -11.84
C LYS A 17 19.57 -24.43 -10.85
N LEU A 18 19.60 -23.95 -9.62
CA LEU A 18 20.62 -24.27 -8.61
C LEU A 18 20.02 -24.78 -7.28
N GLY A 19 18.72 -24.80 -7.14
CA GLY A 19 18.04 -25.24 -5.92
C GLY A 19 18.09 -26.76 -5.74
N THR A 20 18.28 -27.18 -4.50
CA THR A 20 18.13 -28.58 -4.08
C THR A 20 16.80 -28.76 -3.39
N GLU A 21 16.03 -29.72 -3.83
CA GLU A 21 14.73 -30.06 -3.22
C GLU A 21 14.91 -30.88 -1.96
N TYR A 22 14.14 -30.53 -0.94
CA TYR A 22 14.05 -31.29 0.28
C TYR A 22 12.62 -31.78 0.48
N CYS A 23 12.48 -33.02 0.92
CA CYS A 23 11.16 -33.59 1.19
C CYS A 23 10.42 -32.79 2.28
N PRO A 24 9.19 -32.29 2.03
CA PRO A 24 8.44 -31.54 3.02
C PRO A 24 8.15 -32.29 4.31
N ASN A 25 8.06 -33.63 4.24
CA ASN A 25 7.73 -34.50 5.37
C ASN A 25 8.96 -34.96 6.15
N CYS A 26 10.07 -35.17 5.46
CA CYS A 26 11.27 -35.82 6.04
C CYS A 26 12.46 -34.86 6.21
N GLY A 27 12.46 -33.71 5.53
CA GLY A 27 13.54 -32.73 5.59
C GLY A 27 14.85 -33.20 4.94
N ILE A 28 14.86 -34.28 4.13
CA ILE A 28 16.04 -34.82 3.47
C ILE A 28 16.03 -34.50 1.97
N PRO A 29 17.23 -34.42 1.32
CA PRO A 29 17.30 -34.20 -0.13
C PRO A 29 16.54 -35.28 -0.90
N VAL A 30 15.94 -34.89 -2.03
CA VAL A 30 15.14 -35.79 -2.86
C VAL A 30 16.01 -36.44 -3.93
N GLU A 31 15.83 -37.77 -4.10
CA GLU A 31 16.54 -38.58 -5.08
C GLU A 31 15.64 -38.90 -6.29
N THR A 32 16.27 -39.08 -7.45
CA THR A 32 15.59 -39.58 -8.65
C THR A 32 15.11 -41.01 -8.45
N GLN A 33 13.87 -41.30 -8.81
CA GLN A 33 13.31 -42.67 -8.77
C GLN A 33 13.65 -43.43 -10.07
N THR A 34 14.03 -44.70 -9.93
CA THR A 34 14.13 -45.63 -11.08
C THR A 34 12.85 -46.43 -11.18
N PRO A 35 12.47 -46.97 -12.37
CA PRO A 35 11.31 -47.81 -12.54
C PRO A 35 11.28 -48.99 -11.57
N GLY A 36 12.42 -49.65 -11.31
CA GLY A 36 12.55 -50.74 -10.34
C GLY A 36 12.30 -50.32 -8.89
N LEU A 37 12.74 -49.10 -8.50
CA LEU A 37 12.42 -48.55 -7.18
C LEU A 37 10.93 -48.25 -7.04
N ILE A 38 10.30 -47.69 -8.09
CA ILE A 38 8.84 -47.44 -8.13
C ILE A 38 8.08 -48.76 -7.99
N ALA A 39 8.48 -49.82 -8.73
CA ALA A 39 7.86 -51.15 -8.65
C ALA A 39 7.93 -51.75 -7.22
N SER A 40 9.12 -51.64 -6.56
CA SER A 40 9.28 -52.07 -5.18
C SER A 40 8.40 -51.31 -4.18
N ARG A 41 8.28 -50.01 -4.33
CA ARG A 41 7.43 -49.15 -3.49
C ARG A 41 5.95 -49.40 -3.70
N LEU A 42 5.53 -49.63 -4.94
CA LEU A 42 4.17 -49.97 -5.29
C LEU A 42 3.74 -51.25 -4.59
N LYS A 43 4.56 -52.31 -4.62
CA LYS A 43 4.35 -53.57 -3.88
C LYS A 43 4.21 -53.35 -2.37
N THR A 44 5.02 -52.51 -1.80
CA THR A 44 5.02 -52.21 -0.36
C THR A 44 3.76 -51.43 0.06
N GLN A 45 3.33 -50.45 -0.76
CA GLN A 45 2.21 -49.57 -0.45
C GLN A 45 0.86 -50.21 -0.68
N PHE A 46 0.68 -50.91 -1.81
CA PHE A 46 -0.62 -51.52 -2.19
C PHE A 46 -0.72 -52.98 -1.80
N ARG A 47 0.40 -53.61 -1.41
CA ARG A 47 0.57 -55.02 -0.96
C ARG A 47 -0.10 -56.07 -1.86
N GLU A 48 -1.42 -55.98 -2.00
CA GLU A 48 -2.27 -56.87 -2.81
C GLU A 48 -3.33 -56.05 -3.54
N GLY A 49 -3.77 -56.55 -4.68
CA GLY A 49 -4.83 -55.95 -5.48
C GLY A 49 -4.32 -55.25 -6.75
N ARG A 50 -5.28 -55.03 -7.63
CA ARG A 50 -5.05 -54.40 -8.92
C ARG A 50 -5.05 -52.87 -8.79
N VAL A 51 -4.10 -52.18 -9.40
CA VAL A 51 -3.99 -50.73 -9.44
C VAL A 51 -4.02 -50.23 -10.87
N ALA A 52 -4.58 -49.05 -11.06
CA ALA A 52 -4.63 -48.31 -12.34
C ALA A 52 -3.52 -47.30 -12.44
N LEU A 53 -2.89 -47.24 -13.58
CA LEU A 53 -1.81 -46.31 -13.92
C LEU A 53 -2.40 -45.11 -14.71
N LEU A 54 -2.34 -43.96 -14.13
CA LEU A 54 -2.84 -42.71 -14.73
C LEU A 54 -1.64 -41.81 -15.11
N THR A 55 -1.50 -41.48 -16.37
CA THR A 55 -0.41 -40.64 -16.87
C THR A 55 -0.93 -39.27 -17.30
N PRO A 56 -0.34 -38.18 -16.83
CA PRO A 56 -0.83 -36.83 -17.10
C PRO A 56 -0.55 -36.42 -18.56
N ILE A 57 -1.50 -35.67 -19.14
CA ILE A 57 -1.43 -35.11 -20.49
C ILE A 57 -1.59 -33.61 -20.49
N VAL A 58 -2.50 -33.13 -19.63
CA VAL A 58 -2.75 -31.73 -19.41
C VAL A 58 -2.74 -31.46 -17.92
N GLU A 59 -1.93 -30.52 -17.51
CA GLU A 59 -1.83 -30.11 -16.10
C GLU A 59 -2.18 -28.63 -15.97
N SER A 60 -3.32 -28.36 -15.33
CA SER A 60 -3.79 -27.01 -14.95
C SER A 60 -3.74 -25.99 -16.12
N ARG A 61 -4.30 -26.36 -17.29
CA ARG A 61 -4.35 -25.51 -18.50
C ARG A 61 -5.78 -25.24 -18.95
N LYS A 62 -6.01 -24.02 -19.46
CA LYS A 62 -7.30 -23.65 -20.07
C LYS A 62 -7.39 -24.17 -21.50
N GLY A 63 -8.56 -24.70 -21.86
CA GLY A 63 -8.82 -25.18 -23.21
C GLY A 63 -9.86 -26.28 -23.27
N ILE A 64 -10.26 -26.67 -24.46
CA ILE A 64 -11.23 -27.74 -24.70
C ILE A 64 -10.55 -29.11 -25.00
N PHE A 65 -9.26 -29.15 -25.26
CA PHE A 65 -8.38 -30.32 -25.44
C PHE A 65 -8.91 -31.45 -26.33
N GLN A 66 -9.77 -31.14 -27.29
CA GLN A 66 -10.38 -32.12 -28.20
C GLN A 66 -9.35 -32.88 -29.04
N LYS A 67 -8.26 -32.22 -29.47
CA LYS A 67 -7.19 -32.81 -30.24
C LYS A 67 -6.42 -33.86 -29.44
N GLU A 68 -6.07 -33.51 -28.22
CA GLU A 68 -5.36 -34.37 -27.27
C GLU A 68 -6.20 -35.60 -26.92
N LEU A 69 -7.48 -35.42 -26.62
CA LEU A 69 -8.42 -36.51 -26.34
C LEU A 69 -8.62 -37.44 -27.55
N LEU A 70 -8.69 -36.90 -28.77
CA LEU A 70 -8.77 -37.65 -30.01
C LEU A 70 -7.53 -38.51 -30.21
N THR A 71 -6.35 -37.92 -30.00
CA THR A 71 -5.05 -38.62 -30.09
C THR A 71 -4.97 -39.79 -29.14
N LEU A 72 -5.46 -39.63 -27.89
CA LEU A 72 -5.52 -40.69 -26.91
C LEU A 72 -6.43 -41.83 -27.36
N ARG A 73 -7.62 -41.53 -27.86
CA ARG A 73 -8.54 -42.53 -28.40
C ARG A 73 -7.91 -43.31 -29.56
N GLN A 74 -7.18 -42.65 -30.44
CA GLN A 74 -6.45 -43.30 -31.52
C GLN A 74 -5.33 -44.24 -31.04
N LYS A 75 -4.73 -43.93 -29.88
CA LYS A 75 -3.75 -44.78 -29.16
C LYS A 75 -4.38 -45.91 -28.32
N GLY A 76 -5.72 -46.09 -28.39
CA GLY A 76 -6.42 -47.15 -27.69
C GLY A 76 -6.78 -46.85 -26.24
N VAL A 77 -6.61 -45.62 -25.77
CA VAL A 77 -7.07 -45.22 -24.44
C VAL A 77 -8.59 -45.05 -24.46
N THR A 78 -9.27 -45.74 -23.59
CA THR A 78 -10.75 -45.73 -23.49
C THR A 78 -11.28 -44.79 -22.42
N THR A 79 -10.46 -44.47 -21.41
CA THR A 79 -10.87 -43.71 -20.24
C THR A 79 -9.80 -42.68 -19.86
N VAL A 80 -10.24 -41.49 -19.50
CA VAL A 80 -9.40 -40.42 -18.93
C VAL A 80 -9.97 -39.96 -17.59
N ARG A 81 -9.11 -39.50 -16.70
CA ARG A 81 -9.53 -38.75 -15.51
C ARG A 81 -9.37 -37.27 -15.81
N ALA A 82 -10.47 -36.52 -15.95
CA ALA A 82 -10.48 -35.09 -16.16
C ALA A 82 -11.07 -34.39 -14.95
N ASP A 83 -10.32 -33.51 -14.29
CA ASP A 83 -10.72 -32.73 -13.11
C ASP A 83 -11.29 -33.63 -11.99
N GLY A 84 -10.65 -34.81 -11.76
CA GLY A 84 -11.06 -35.80 -10.77
C GLY A 84 -12.25 -36.68 -11.15
N ARG A 85 -12.72 -36.61 -12.40
CA ARG A 85 -13.82 -37.44 -12.93
C ARG A 85 -13.32 -38.43 -13.97
N PHE A 86 -13.71 -39.66 -13.87
CA PHE A 86 -13.41 -40.66 -14.90
C PHE A 86 -14.44 -40.57 -16.03
N LEU A 87 -13.95 -40.24 -17.24
CA LEU A 87 -14.76 -40.03 -18.44
C LEU A 87 -14.32 -40.99 -19.54
N THR A 88 -15.29 -41.59 -20.24
CA THR A 88 -15.03 -42.44 -21.41
C THR A 88 -14.78 -41.57 -22.66
N LEU A 89 -13.87 -42.04 -23.53
CA LEU A 89 -13.58 -41.40 -24.82
C LEU A 89 -14.45 -41.93 -25.98
N ASP A 90 -15.21 -43.04 -25.76
CA ASP A 90 -16.14 -43.61 -26.69
C ASP A 90 -17.56 -43.61 -26.12
N PRO A 91 -18.63 -43.44 -26.94
CA PRO A 91 -18.60 -43.14 -28.38
C PRO A 91 -18.26 -41.65 -28.70
N GLU A 92 -18.47 -40.74 -27.77
CA GLU A 92 -18.23 -39.31 -27.95
C GLU A 92 -17.16 -38.81 -26.99
N LEU A 93 -16.35 -37.81 -27.47
CA LEU A 93 -15.34 -37.15 -26.64
C LEU A 93 -16.02 -36.25 -25.61
N PRO A 94 -15.53 -36.22 -24.36
CA PRO A 94 -16.06 -35.37 -23.33
C PRO A 94 -15.87 -33.88 -23.68
N LYS A 95 -16.91 -33.08 -23.40
CA LYS A 95 -16.90 -31.63 -23.64
C LYS A 95 -16.36 -30.90 -22.39
N LEU A 96 -15.21 -30.26 -22.52
CA LEU A 96 -14.58 -29.49 -21.43
C LEU A 96 -14.84 -27.98 -21.61
N ALA A 97 -14.92 -27.26 -20.52
CA ALA A 97 -15.19 -25.81 -20.51
C ALA A 97 -13.96 -25.02 -20.99
N ARG A 98 -14.11 -24.17 -22.01
CA ARG A 98 -12.99 -23.43 -22.64
C ARG A 98 -12.21 -22.53 -21.69
N ASN A 99 -12.89 -21.92 -20.71
CA ASN A 99 -12.32 -20.92 -19.82
C ASN A 99 -11.92 -21.47 -18.44
N SER A 100 -12.14 -22.76 -18.19
CA SER A 100 -11.73 -23.44 -16.96
C SER A 100 -10.34 -24.05 -17.09
N LEU A 101 -9.63 -24.15 -15.98
CA LEU A 101 -8.39 -24.91 -15.88
C LEU A 101 -8.74 -26.40 -15.80
N HIS A 102 -8.07 -27.22 -16.59
CA HIS A 102 -8.27 -28.65 -16.64
C HIS A 102 -6.99 -29.41 -16.35
N THR A 103 -7.11 -30.50 -15.59
CA THR A 103 -6.07 -31.52 -15.42
C THR A 103 -6.62 -32.83 -16.00
N ILE A 104 -5.94 -33.37 -17.01
CA ILE A 104 -6.36 -34.56 -17.75
C ILE A 104 -5.26 -35.60 -17.66
N GLU A 105 -5.63 -36.80 -17.20
CA GLU A 105 -4.76 -37.98 -17.10
C GLU A 105 -5.36 -39.13 -17.91
N ALA A 106 -4.50 -39.81 -18.68
CA ALA A 106 -4.92 -41.01 -19.42
C ALA A 106 -4.85 -42.26 -18.52
N LEU A 107 -5.82 -43.11 -18.57
CA LEU A 107 -5.73 -44.43 -18.01
C LEU A 107 -4.85 -45.28 -18.94
N ALA A 108 -3.57 -45.41 -18.58
CA ALA A 108 -2.57 -46.07 -19.41
C ALA A 108 -2.54 -47.61 -19.26
N GLY A 109 -3.12 -48.12 -18.15
CA GLY A 109 -3.18 -49.54 -17.94
C GLY A 109 -3.47 -49.91 -16.48
N PHE A 110 -3.43 -51.21 -16.23
CA PHE A 110 -3.60 -51.80 -14.90
C PHE A 110 -2.43 -52.75 -14.61
N VAL A 111 -1.99 -52.77 -13.35
CA VAL A 111 -0.95 -53.67 -12.87
C VAL A 111 -1.40 -54.33 -11.59
N ASP A 112 -1.06 -55.61 -11.39
CA ASP A 112 -1.27 -56.29 -10.12
C ASP A 112 -0.06 -55.99 -9.20
N ALA A 113 -0.34 -55.49 -8.01
CA ALA A 113 0.71 -55.18 -7.04
C ALA A 113 1.42 -56.43 -6.52
N ALA A 114 0.82 -57.63 -6.65
CA ALA A 114 1.44 -58.91 -6.30
C ALA A 114 2.35 -59.49 -7.40
N ALA A 115 2.28 -58.95 -8.65
CA ALA A 115 3.08 -59.43 -9.78
C ALA A 115 4.59 -59.36 -9.53
N PRO A 116 5.42 -60.10 -10.27
CA PRO A 116 6.88 -59.93 -10.24
C PRO A 116 7.31 -58.48 -10.48
N ALA A 117 8.39 -58.04 -9.86
CA ALA A 117 8.85 -56.63 -9.98
C ALA A 117 9.18 -56.25 -11.42
N ALA A 118 9.72 -57.20 -12.20
CA ALA A 118 10.06 -56.98 -13.61
C ALA A 118 8.82 -56.73 -14.47
N ASP A 119 7.70 -57.44 -14.24
CA ASP A 119 6.45 -57.24 -14.99
C ASP A 119 5.80 -55.89 -14.65
N ILE A 120 5.90 -55.49 -13.37
CA ILE A 120 5.44 -54.17 -12.91
C ILE A 120 6.28 -53.07 -13.58
N GLU A 121 7.62 -53.25 -13.63
CA GLU A 121 8.55 -52.28 -14.26
C GLU A 121 8.27 -52.11 -15.75
N GLU A 122 8.05 -53.23 -16.47
CA GLU A 122 7.71 -53.21 -17.91
C GLU A 122 6.37 -52.49 -18.14
N THR A 123 5.34 -52.76 -17.33
CA THR A 123 4.04 -52.12 -17.44
C THR A 123 4.12 -50.61 -17.11
N LEU A 124 4.91 -50.24 -16.09
CA LEU A 124 5.14 -48.84 -15.74
C LEU A 124 5.82 -48.11 -16.89
N GLN A 125 6.87 -48.71 -17.50
CA GLN A 125 7.58 -48.12 -18.61
C GLN A 125 6.67 -47.97 -19.85
N ALA A 126 5.85 -48.95 -20.14
CA ALA A 126 4.86 -48.87 -21.21
C ALA A 126 3.82 -47.77 -20.98
N ALA A 127 3.32 -47.63 -19.74
CA ALA A 127 2.38 -46.59 -19.35
C ALA A 127 2.96 -45.18 -19.50
N LEU A 128 4.22 -44.96 -19.10
CA LEU A 128 4.92 -43.68 -19.24
C LEU A 128 5.19 -43.37 -20.71
N ASN A 129 5.62 -44.36 -21.49
CA ASN A 129 5.94 -44.18 -22.93
C ASN A 129 4.68 -43.88 -23.77
N LEU A 130 3.48 -44.32 -23.35
CA LEU A 130 2.23 -44.12 -24.09
C LEU A 130 1.96 -42.64 -24.40
N VAL A 131 2.30 -41.73 -23.45
CA VAL A 131 2.09 -40.31 -23.58
C VAL A 131 3.41 -39.47 -23.46
N GLY A 132 4.53 -40.17 -23.27
CA GLY A 132 5.84 -39.50 -23.03
C GLY A 132 5.92 -38.79 -21.68
N ALA A 133 5.22 -39.30 -20.68
CA ALA A 133 5.24 -38.73 -19.33
C ALA A 133 6.43 -39.27 -18.52
N THR A 134 6.94 -38.44 -17.60
CA THR A 134 7.99 -38.84 -16.64
C THR A 134 7.45 -39.14 -15.25
N HIS A 135 6.17 -38.94 -15.03
CA HIS A 135 5.48 -39.22 -13.76
C HIS A 135 4.09 -39.77 -13.98
N LEU A 136 3.57 -40.42 -12.97
CA LEU A 136 2.25 -41.07 -13.00
C LEU A 136 1.58 -41.04 -11.64
N CYS A 137 0.27 -41.09 -11.66
CA CYS A 137 -0.57 -41.32 -10.50
C CYS A 137 -1.06 -42.80 -10.53
N VAL A 138 -0.99 -43.45 -9.40
CA VAL A 138 -1.48 -44.80 -9.21
C VAL A 138 -2.70 -44.77 -8.28
N VAL A 139 -3.78 -45.42 -8.69
CA VAL A 139 -4.99 -45.49 -7.88
C VAL A 139 -5.50 -46.95 -7.84
N ARG A 140 -6.24 -47.36 -6.80
CA ARG A 140 -6.86 -48.70 -6.78
C ARG A 140 -7.82 -48.85 -7.95
N ALA A 141 -7.73 -49.99 -8.65
CA ALA A 141 -8.52 -50.24 -9.85
C ALA A 141 -10.04 -50.22 -9.58
N GLU A 142 -10.47 -50.55 -8.40
CA GLU A 142 -11.88 -50.57 -7.94
C GLU A 142 -12.52 -49.16 -7.96
N LEU A 143 -11.67 -48.10 -7.88
CA LEU A 143 -12.11 -46.68 -7.92
C LEU A 143 -12.22 -46.14 -9.33
N VAL A 144 -11.82 -46.91 -10.33
CA VAL A 144 -11.85 -46.47 -11.75
C VAL A 144 -13.19 -46.87 -12.33
N ALA A 145 -14.19 -46.03 -12.13
CA ALA A 145 -15.52 -46.20 -12.74
C ALA A 145 -15.94 -44.89 -13.44
N PRO A 146 -16.61 -44.99 -14.61
CA PRO A 146 -17.13 -43.82 -15.30
C PRO A 146 -18.01 -42.96 -14.38
N THR A 147 -17.69 -41.70 -14.27
CA THR A 147 -18.43 -40.76 -13.43
C THR A 147 -19.70 -40.29 -14.15
N PRO A 148 -20.91 -40.46 -13.58
CA PRO A 148 -22.13 -39.98 -14.20
C PRO A 148 -22.12 -38.48 -14.51
N ALA A 149 -22.80 -38.09 -15.57
CA ALA A 149 -22.90 -36.67 -15.95
C ALA A 149 -23.53 -35.86 -14.82
N GLY A 150 -22.85 -34.75 -14.43
CA GLY A 150 -23.31 -33.89 -13.36
C GLY A 150 -22.88 -34.31 -11.94
N ALA A 151 -22.27 -35.48 -11.75
CA ALA A 151 -21.75 -35.89 -10.44
C ALA A 151 -20.52 -35.06 -10.03
N PRO A 152 -20.30 -34.87 -8.73
CA PRO A 152 -19.09 -34.16 -8.24
C PRO A 152 -17.82 -34.95 -8.57
N ALA A 153 -16.66 -34.29 -8.52
CA ALA A 153 -15.37 -34.95 -8.66
C ALA A 153 -15.18 -36.03 -7.56
N LEU A 154 -14.60 -37.17 -7.94
CA LEU A 154 -14.34 -38.26 -7.00
C LEU A 154 -13.16 -37.85 -6.10
N THR A 155 -13.39 -37.81 -4.79
CA THR A 155 -12.34 -37.64 -3.80
C THR A 155 -11.76 -38.99 -3.45
N ILE A 156 -10.56 -39.30 -3.95
CA ILE A 156 -9.89 -40.59 -3.67
C ILE A 156 -9.09 -40.44 -2.36
N PRO A 157 -9.25 -41.39 -1.39
CA PRO A 157 -8.46 -41.35 -0.16
C PRO A 157 -6.94 -41.40 -0.43
N ALA A 158 -6.15 -40.73 0.39
CA ALA A 158 -4.71 -40.74 0.26
C ALA A 158 -4.05 -42.14 0.41
N ALA A 159 -4.73 -43.06 1.10
CA ALA A 159 -4.29 -44.47 1.23
C ALA A 159 -4.42 -45.23 -0.09
N ASP A 160 -5.34 -44.82 -0.96
CA ASP A 160 -5.69 -45.52 -2.22
C ASP A 160 -5.07 -44.83 -3.44
N THR A 161 -4.22 -43.84 -3.22
CA THR A 161 -3.53 -43.05 -4.27
C THR A 161 -2.03 -42.93 -3.98
N ALA A 162 -1.20 -43.11 -5.00
CA ALA A 162 0.24 -42.80 -4.93
C ALA A 162 0.71 -42.04 -6.16
N PHE A 163 1.71 -41.20 -5.98
CA PHE A 163 2.34 -40.47 -7.06
C PHE A 163 3.81 -40.86 -7.15
N TYR A 164 4.25 -41.18 -8.35
CA TYR A 164 5.61 -41.57 -8.63
C TYR A 164 6.19 -40.76 -9.77
N SER A 165 7.49 -40.45 -9.70
CA SER A 165 8.21 -39.76 -10.76
C SER A 165 9.56 -40.46 -10.98
N LEU A 166 9.95 -40.60 -12.22
CA LEU A 166 11.27 -41.09 -12.59
C LEU A 166 12.38 -40.10 -12.22
N ASP A 167 12.01 -38.82 -12.10
CA ASP A 167 13.01 -37.78 -11.95
C ASP A 167 13.36 -37.49 -10.49
N ARG A 168 12.37 -37.49 -9.58
CA ARG A 168 12.57 -37.01 -8.20
C ARG A 168 11.67 -37.73 -7.17
N ALA A 169 12.29 -38.38 -6.17
CA ALA A 169 11.57 -39.00 -5.08
C ALA A 169 12.33 -38.97 -3.75
N CYS A 170 11.60 -38.83 -2.64
CA CYS A 170 12.18 -38.90 -1.30
C CYS A 170 12.62 -40.33 -0.96
N PRO A 171 13.91 -40.56 -0.60
CA PRO A 171 14.38 -41.91 -0.32
C PRO A 171 13.79 -42.51 0.94
N LYS A 172 13.25 -41.70 1.86
CA LYS A 172 12.65 -42.18 3.13
C LYS A 172 11.16 -42.45 3.04
N CYS A 173 10.37 -41.54 2.47
CA CYS A 173 8.91 -41.66 2.44
C CYS A 173 8.34 -41.90 1.03
N GLY A 174 9.18 -41.87 0.00
CA GLY A 174 8.78 -42.12 -1.38
C GLY A 174 7.98 -41.01 -2.04
N LEU A 175 7.81 -39.84 -1.39
CA LEU A 175 7.10 -38.73 -1.97
C LEU A 175 7.82 -38.26 -3.24
N SER A 176 7.12 -38.35 -4.38
CA SER A 176 7.58 -37.79 -5.65
C SER A 176 7.33 -36.29 -5.68
N LEU A 177 8.30 -35.53 -6.16
CA LEU A 177 8.19 -34.09 -6.34
C LEU A 177 8.19 -33.74 -7.84
N PRO A 178 7.48 -32.70 -8.26
CA PRO A 178 7.49 -32.25 -9.64
C PRO A 178 8.85 -31.69 -10.01
N GLU A 179 9.16 -31.58 -11.29
CA GLU A 179 10.32 -30.86 -11.78
C GLU A 179 10.26 -29.38 -11.34
N LEU A 180 11.44 -28.82 -11.00
CA LEU A 180 11.54 -27.42 -10.61
C LEU A 180 11.18 -26.52 -11.79
N ASP A 181 10.11 -25.78 -11.65
CA ASP A 181 9.57 -24.82 -12.62
C ASP A 181 9.43 -23.45 -11.93
N PRO A 182 9.68 -22.32 -12.60
CA PRO A 182 9.47 -20.99 -12.02
C PRO A 182 8.07 -20.75 -11.46
N ARG A 183 7.06 -21.45 -11.98
CA ARG A 183 5.66 -21.39 -11.48
C ARG A 183 5.50 -22.01 -10.11
N LEU A 184 6.34 -22.99 -9.75
CA LEU A 184 6.36 -23.59 -8.42
C LEU A 184 6.67 -22.57 -7.32
N PHE A 185 7.47 -21.57 -7.62
CA PHE A 185 7.83 -20.50 -6.71
C PHE A 185 6.94 -19.25 -6.84
N SER A 186 5.85 -19.32 -7.62
CA SER A 186 4.89 -18.21 -7.77
C SER A 186 3.67 -18.44 -6.89
N TYR A 187 3.45 -17.58 -5.92
CA TYR A 187 2.24 -17.62 -5.10
C TYR A 187 0.96 -17.18 -5.85
N ASN A 188 1.09 -16.66 -7.09
CA ASN A 188 -0.02 -16.36 -8.00
C ASN A 188 -0.32 -17.52 -8.97
N SER A 189 0.43 -18.64 -8.89
CA SER A 189 0.22 -19.84 -9.67
C SER A 189 -0.41 -20.92 -8.79
N GLU A 190 -1.36 -21.68 -9.31
CA GLU A 190 -1.93 -22.85 -8.61
C GLU A 190 -0.88 -23.86 -8.18
N MET A 191 0.20 -24.03 -9.00
CA MET A 191 1.30 -24.93 -8.69
C MET A 191 2.13 -24.45 -7.48
N GLY A 192 2.28 -23.13 -7.30
CA GLY A 192 3.15 -22.53 -6.28
C GLY A 192 2.41 -22.03 -5.04
N ALA A 193 1.14 -21.69 -5.17
CA ALA A 193 0.35 -21.11 -4.09
C ALA A 193 0.09 -22.09 -2.93
N CYS A 194 0.06 -21.57 -1.72
CA CYS A 194 -0.41 -22.34 -0.56
C CYS A 194 -1.87 -22.74 -0.75
N PRO A 195 -2.23 -24.05 -0.70
CA PRO A 195 -3.59 -24.52 -0.98
C PRO A 195 -4.63 -24.08 0.06
N LYS A 196 -4.20 -23.62 1.24
CA LYS A 196 -5.12 -23.16 2.30
C LYS A 196 -5.50 -21.70 2.21
N CYS A 197 -4.60 -20.85 1.73
CA CYS A 197 -4.85 -19.42 1.57
C CYS A 197 -4.72 -18.94 0.12
N SER A 198 -4.58 -19.88 -0.84
CA SER A 198 -4.46 -19.59 -2.29
C SER A 198 -3.43 -18.49 -2.61
N GLY A 199 -2.31 -18.48 -1.88
CA GLY A 199 -1.22 -17.53 -2.11
C GLY A 199 -1.34 -16.18 -1.38
N TYR A 200 -2.38 -15.94 -0.56
CA TYR A 200 -2.51 -14.67 0.18
C TYR A 200 -1.59 -14.55 1.39
N GLY A 201 -1.23 -15.65 2.03
CA GLY A 201 -0.46 -15.67 3.26
C GLY A 201 -1.28 -15.33 4.51
N ILE A 202 -2.44 -14.73 4.35
CA ILE A 202 -3.41 -14.39 5.39
C ILE A 202 -4.76 -15.04 5.11
N ILE A 203 -5.63 -15.09 6.11
CA ILE A 203 -7.00 -15.60 6.00
C ILE A 203 -7.93 -14.54 6.60
N THR A 204 -8.81 -13.97 5.77
CA THR A 204 -9.94 -13.11 6.17
C THR A 204 -11.24 -13.82 5.82
N ASP A 205 -12.38 -13.34 6.31
CA ASP A 205 -13.68 -13.91 5.95
C ASP A 205 -14.01 -13.71 4.47
N ALA A 206 -13.57 -12.62 3.87
CA ALA A 206 -13.67 -12.36 2.44
C ALA A 206 -12.89 -13.40 1.63
N ILE A 207 -11.62 -13.66 2.00
CA ILE A 207 -10.77 -14.67 1.36
C ILE A 207 -11.39 -16.08 1.50
N ARG A 208 -11.93 -16.43 2.68
CA ARG A 208 -12.62 -17.72 2.88
C ARG A 208 -13.83 -17.89 1.96
N LYS A 209 -14.63 -16.83 1.77
CA LYS A 209 -15.79 -16.85 0.88
C LYS A 209 -15.38 -17.03 -0.59
N ALA A 210 -14.35 -16.29 -1.04
CA ALA A 210 -13.85 -16.39 -2.41
C ALA A 210 -13.26 -17.76 -2.72
N ILE A 211 -12.46 -18.35 -1.82
CA ILE A 211 -11.92 -19.70 -1.96
C ILE A 211 -13.07 -20.74 -2.09
N ARG A 212 -14.15 -20.59 -1.29
CA ARG A 212 -15.31 -21.49 -1.37
C ARG A 212 -16.07 -21.39 -2.68
N LYS A 213 -16.09 -20.20 -3.30
CA LYS A 213 -16.78 -19.96 -4.57
C LYS A 213 -15.94 -20.28 -5.80
N GLY A 214 -14.64 -20.55 -5.65
CA GLY A 214 -13.72 -20.75 -6.76
C GLY A 214 -13.50 -19.50 -7.61
N GLU A 215 -13.74 -18.32 -7.05
CA GLU A 215 -13.56 -17.05 -7.75
C GLU A 215 -12.07 -16.76 -7.91
N ALA A 216 -11.66 -16.35 -9.14
CA ALA A 216 -10.32 -15.86 -9.39
C ALA A 216 -10.11 -14.56 -8.59
N MET A 217 -9.06 -14.54 -7.78
CA MET A 217 -8.87 -13.51 -6.79
C MET A 217 -8.23 -12.26 -7.37
N GLY A 218 -8.96 -11.14 -7.34
CA GLY A 218 -8.44 -9.81 -7.67
C GLY A 218 -7.70 -9.16 -6.50
N SER A 219 -6.84 -8.20 -6.81
CA SER A 219 -6.02 -7.44 -5.84
C SER A 219 -6.81 -6.58 -4.83
N GLU A 220 -8.13 -6.51 -4.93
CA GLU A 220 -8.96 -5.55 -4.19
C GLU A 220 -9.63 -6.12 -2.91
N MET A 221 -9.27 -7.34 -2.48
CA MET A 221 -9.95 -8.00 -1.35
C MET A 221 -9.38 -7.70 0.04
N HIS A 222 -8.70 -6.60 0.23
CA HIS A 222 -8.35 -6.07 1.56
C HIS A 222 -9.45 -5.10 2.02
N ALA A 223 -10.47 -5.61 2.69
CA ALA A 223 -11.39 -4.75 3.44
C ALA A 223 -10.65 -4.22 4.67
N ALA A 224 -10.57 -2.90 4.81
CA ALA A 224 -9.80 -2.22 5.85
C ALA A 224 -10.23 -2.53 7.31
N ASP A 225 -11.34 -3.26 7.49
CA ASP A 225 -11.95 -3.54 8.80
C ASP A 225 -11.93 -5.02 9.21
N GLU A 226 -11.33 -5.93 8.41
CA GLU A 226 -11.29 -7.36 8.78
C GLU A 226 -10.00 -7.73 9.52
N THR A 227 -10.13 -8.51 10.60
CA THR A 227 -8.96 -9.03 11.33
C THR A 227 -8.18 -10.00 10.44
N GLU A 228 -6.99 -9.61 10.04
CA GLU A 228 -6.08 -10.44 9.27
C GLU A 228 -5.44 -11.51 10.15
N ILE A 229 -5.67 -12.77 9.84
CA ILE A 229 -5.05 -13.90 10.54
C ILE A 229 -4.00 -14.52 9.61
N ILE A 230 -2.75 -14.60 10.08
CA ILE A 230 -1.68 -15.28 9.34
C ILE A 230 -2.09 -16.73 9.06
N CYS A 231 -1.95 -17.17 7.81
CA CYS A 231 -2.26 -18.53 7.41
C CYS A 231 -1.33 -19.52 8.12
N ARG A 232 -1.88 -20.34 9.04
CA ARG A 232 -1.11 -21.33 9.81
C ARG A 232 -0.45 -22.41 8.94
N ALA A 233 -1.00 -22.72 7.76
CA ALA A 233 -0.46 -23.74 6.87
C ALA A 233 0.83 -23.31 6.19
N CYS A 234 0.97 -22.03 5.82
CA CYS A 234 2.19 -21.51 5.18
C CYS A 234 2.99 -20.57 6.06
N GLY A 235 2.50 -20.20 7.24
CA GLY A 235 3.19 -19.24 8.12
C GLY A 235 3.36 -17.85 7.50
N GLY A 236 2.45 -17.44 6.60
CA GLY A 236 2.55 -16.16 5.89
C GLY A 236 3.40 -16.20 4.60
N THR A 237 4.14 -17.27 4.32
CA THR A 237 5.05 -17.36 3.16
C THR A 237 4.36 -17.42 1.80
N ARG A 238 3.05 -17.64 1.75
CA ARG A 238 2.19 -17.72 0.56
C ARG A 238 2.41 -18.96 -0.33
N LEU A 239 3.54 -19.67 -0.18
CA LEU A 239 3.95 -20.77 -1.01
C LEU A 239 3.48 -22.13 -0.47
N ASN A 240 3.36 -23.10 -1.37
CA ASN A 240 3.05 -24.50 -1.04
C ASN A 240 4.20 -25.18 -0.28
N PRO A 241 4.00 -26.35 0.34
CA PRO A 241 5.04 -27.05 1.09
C PRO A 241 6.27 -27.45 0.27
N ILE A 242 6.13 -27.76 -1.03
CA ILE A 242 7.25 -28.16 -1.89
C ILE A 242 8.16 -26.96 -2.14
N ALA A 243 7.61 -25.85 -2.63
CA ALA A 243 8.35 -24.65 -2.91
C ALA A 243 9.12 -24.10 -1.69
N ARG A 244 8.51 -24.24 -0.49
CA ARG A 244 9.15 -23.81 0.79
C ARG A 244 10.33 -24.68 1.23
N ASN A 245 10.48 -25.86 0.65
CA ASN A 245 11.54 -26.80 1.02
C ASN A 245 12.64 -26.94 -0.05
N VAL A 246 12.65 -26.04 -1.04
CA VAL A 246 13.78 -25.92 -1.97
C VAL A 246 14.80 -24.97 -1.36
N ARG A 247 16.07 -25.39 -1.28
CA ARG A 247 17.17 -24.60 -0.72
C ARG A 247 18.25 -24.34 -1.77
N TRP A 248 18.75 -23.12 -1.76
CA TRP A 248 19.94 -22.72 -2.50
C TRP A 248 20.88 -21.95 -1.57
N ALA A 249 22.16 -22.28 -1.60
CA ALA A 249 23.14 -21.72 -0.66
C ALA A 249 22.66 -21.78 0.81
N GLY A 250 22.03 -22.88 1.20
CA GLY A 250 21.52 -23.14 2.55
C GLY A 250 20.20 -22.47 2.92
N LYS A 251 19.63 -21.61 2.06
CA LYS A 251 18.39 -20.84 2.34
C LYS A 251 17.27 -21.16 1.37
N THR A 252 16.04 -21.05 1.84
CA THR A 252 14.81 -21.10 1.03
C THR A 252 14.43 -19.70 0.52
N ILE A 253 13.58 -19.60 -0.52
CA ILE A 253 13.09 -18.29 -1.01
C ILE A 253 12.40 -17.47 0.10
N PRO A 254 11.49 -18.05 0.93
CA PRO A 254 10.93 -17.30 2.04
C PRO A 254 11.96 -16.77 3.03
N GLU A 255 13.00 -17.56 3.37
CA GLU A 255 14.07 -17.10 4.28
C GLU A 255 14.86 -15.94 3.68
N VAL A 256 15.12 -15.94 2.36
CA VAL A 256 15.77 -14.81 1.68
C VAL A 256 14.83 -13.60 1.62
N CYS A 257 13.54 -13.81 1.35
CA CYS A 257 12.58 -12.71 1.29
C CYS A 257 12.29 -12.09 2.65
N ALA A 258 12.45 -12.82 3.74
CA ALA A 258 12.32 -12.30 5.11
C ALA A 258 13.48 -11.37 5.52
N MET A 259 14.59 -11.37 4.78
CA MET A 259 15.69 -10.44 5.02
C MET A 259 15.33 -9.02 4.64
N THR A 260 15.90 -8.06 5.35
CA THR A 260 15.92 -6.66 4.91
C THR A 260 16.77 -6.52 3.63
N ALA A 261 16.55 -5.45 2.88
CA ALA A 261 17.35 -5.18 1.68
C ALA A 261 18.86 -5.12 2.00
N GLN A 262 19.24 -4.58 3.17
CA GLN A 262 20.62 -4.53 3.65
C GLN A 262 21.18 -5.92 3.95
N GLU A 263 20.44 -6.76 4.67
CA GLU A 263 20.84 -8.14 4.99
C GLU A 263 20.98 -8.99 3.73
N ALA A 264 19.98 -8.87 2.82
CA ALA A 264 20.01 -9.56 1.53
C ALA A 264 21.23 -9.12 0.69
N SER A 265 21.52 -7.80 0.61
CA SER A 265 22.68 -7.27 -0.10
C SER A 265 23.98 -7.86 0.46
N SER A 266 24.10 -7.92 1.79
CA SER A 266 25.26 -8.50 2.47
C SER A 266 25.38 -9.99 2.19
N TRP A 267 24.27 -10.73 2.23
CA TRP A 267 24.26 -12.16 1.96
C TRP A 267 24.67 -12.48 0.51
N PHE A 268 24.10 -11.76 -0.47
CA PHE A 268 24.44 -11.95 -1.89
C PHE A 268 25.89 -11.55 -2.23
N LYS A 269 26.49 -10.60 -1.52
CA LYS A 269 27.90 -10.23 -1.68
C LYS A 269 28.85 -11.32 -1.19
N ASN A 270 28.49 -12.00 -0.10
CA ASN A 270 29.34 -13.00 0.59
C ASN A 270 29.03 -14.45 0.16
N LEU A 271 28.27 -14.65 -0.93
CA LEU A 271 28.00 -16.00 -1.45
C LEU A 271 29.26 -16.68 -1.99
N GLU A 272 29.61 -17.80 -1.39
CA GLU A 272 30.62 -18.73 -1.90
C GLU A 272 29.95 -19.73 -2.83
N LEU A 273 30.29 -19.72 -4.10
CA LEU A 273 29.75 -20.59 -5.14
C LEU A 273 30.89 -21.29 -5.85
N ASP A 274 30.70 -22.57 -6.18
CA ASP A 274 31.58 -23.32 -7.09
C ASP A 274 31.54 -22.70 -8.51
N ASP A 275 32.53 -23.00 -9.34
CA ASP A 275 32.70 -22.36 -10.65
C ASP A 275 31.51 -22.58 -11.59
N ARG A 276 30.87 -23.77 -11.52
CA ARG A 276 29.66 -24.07 -12.30
C ARG A 276 28.45 -23.20 -11.87
N SER A 277 28.19 -23.20 -10.56
CA SER A 277 27.11 -22.41 -9.98
C SER A 277 27.31 -20.91 -10.20
N ARG A 278 28.58 -20.44 -10.12
CA ARG A 278 28.94 -19.05 -10.40
C ARG A 278 28.62 -18.66 -11.84
N THR A 279 28.97 -19.50 -12.81
CA THR A 279 28.71 -19.25 -14.22
C THR A 279 27.18 -19.18 -14.50
N ILE A 280 26.43 -20.10 -13.92
CA ILE A 280 24.94 -20.15 -14.08
C ILE A 280 24.26 -18.96 -13.42
N ALA A 281 24.74 -18.52 -12.26
CA ALA A 281 24.10 -17.49 -11.45
C ALA A 281 24.52 -16.06 -11.84
N ASN A 282 25.59 -15.88 -12.60
CA ASN A 282 26.27 -14.59 -12.82
C ASN A 282 25.30 -13.45 -13.17
N ASP A 283 24.54 -13.60 -14.22
CA ASP A 283 23.66 -12.52 -14.72
C ASP A 283 22.52 -12.21 -13.73
N ALA A 284 21.90 -13.24 -13.16
CA ALA A 284 20.86 -13.06 -12.16
C ALA A 284 21.40 -12.41 -10.87
N LEU A 285 22.61 -12.73 -10.45
CA LEU A 285 23.26 -12.13 -9.28
C LEU A 285 23.63 -10.66 -9.52
N LEU A 286 24.11 -10.32 -10.73
CA LEU A 286 24.38 -8.93 -11.10
C LEU A 286 23.10 -8.08 -10.99
N GLU A 287 21.99 -8.58 -11.51
CA GLU A 287 20.70 -7.91 -11.49
C GLU A 287 20.15 -7.78 -10.04
N ILE A 288 20.22 -8.84 -9.25
CA ILE A 288 19.78 -8.79 -7.84
C ILE A 288 20.61 -7.79 -7.04
N ARG A 289 21.94 -7.84 -7.18
CA ARG A 289 22.86 -6.94 -6.45
C ARG A 289 22.63 -5.48 -6.85
N SER A 290 22.42 -5.21 -8.13
CA SER A 290 22.10 -3.87 -8.64
C SER A 290 20.83 -3.33 -7.98
N ARG A 291 19.73 -4.10 -8.00
CA ARG A 291 18.45 -3.69 -7.42
C ARG A 291 18.50 -3.51 -5.90
N LEU A 292 19.23 -4.38 -5.18
CA LEU A 292 19.44 -4.24 -3.74
C LEU A 292 20.26 -2.99 -3.40
N ASN A 293 21.28 -2.68 -4.20
CA ASN A 293 22.05 -1.46 -4.02
C ASN A 293 21.19 -0.22 -4.22
N PHE A 294 20.32 -0.20 -5.25
CA PHE A 294 19.41 0.93 -5.47
C PHE A 294 18.40 1.09 -4.33
N LEU A 295 17.85 -0.01 -3.77
CA LEU A 295 17.01 0.08 -2.59
C LEU A 295 17.73 0.75 -1.41
N THR A 296 19.01 0.44 -1.22
CA THR A 296 19.84 1.09 -0.19
C THR A 296 20.07 2.57 -0.50
N GLU A 297 20.36 2.90 -1.75
CA GLU A 297 20.63 4.26 -2.21
C GLU A 297 19.42 5.21 -2.07
N VAL A 298 18.19 4.67 -2.16
CA VAL A 298 16.96 5.45 -1.92
C VAL A 298 16.47 5.37 -0.47
N GLY A 299 17.31 4.88 0.46
CA GLY A 299 17.01 4.83 1.90
C GLY A 299 15.95 3.80 2.29
N LEU A 300 15.80 2.70 1.54
CA LEU A 300 14.85 1.62 1.81
C LEU A 300 15.53 0.33 2.31
N GLU A 301 16.73 0.43 2.83
CA GLU A 301 17.54 -0.69 3.30
C GLU A 301 16.90 -1.50 4.45
N TYR A 302 16.02 -0.87 5.23
CA TYR A 302 15.31 -1.47 6.36
C TYR A 302 14.09 -2.31 5.96
N LEU A 303 13.60 -2.20 4.72
CA LEU A 303 12.44 -2.97 4.26
C LEU A 303 12.79 -4.43 4.03
N THR A 304 11.94 -5.33 4.52
CA THR A 304 12.04 -6.75 4.18
C THR A 304 11.53 -6.99 2.76
N LEU A 305 12.17 -7.93 2.06
CA LEU A 305 11.82 -8.20 0.66
C LEU A 305 10.42 -8.80 0.49
N ASP A 306 9.88 -9.46 1.52
CA ASP A 306 8.52 -10.03 1.55
C ASP A 306 7.43 -9.01 1.90
N ARG A 307 7.80 -7.79 2.31
CA ARG A 307 6.82 -6.77 2.72
C ARG A 307 5.78 -6.51 1.63
N SER A 308 4.51 -6.62 1.99
CA SER A 308 3.40 -6.49 1.06
C SER A 308 3.13 -5.02 0.70
N ALA A 309 2.77 -4.77 -0.57
CA ALA A 309 2.54 -3.42 -1.10
C ALA A 309 1.49 -2.60 -0.30
N PRO A 310 0.34 -3.15 0.14
CA PRO A 310 -0.63 -2.38 0.92
C PRO A 310 -0.13 -1.87 2.29
N THR A 311 0.99 -2.41 2.79
CA THR A 311 1.59 -2.00 4.07
C THR A 311 2.67 -0.92 3.92
N LEU A 312 2.99 -0.54 2.69
CA LEU A 312 3.97 0.50 2.37
C LEU A 312 3.32 1.88 2.44
N SER A 313 4.07 2.87 2.90
CA SER A 313 3.67 4.26 2.75
C SER A 313 3.73 4.70 1.27
N GLY A 314 3.06 5.80 0.93
CA GLY A 314 3.12 6.37 -0.41
C GLY A 314 4.54 6.65 -0.87
N GLY A 315 5.36 7.28 -0.03
CA GLY A 315 6.76 7.57 -0.32
C GLY A 315 7.64 6.31 -0.44
N GLU A 316 7.41 5.26 0.38
CA GLU A 316 8.12 3.98 0.21
C GLU A 316 7.81 3.33 -1.13
N THR A 317 6.52 3.32 -1.52
CA THR A 317 6.07 2.77 -2.81
C THR A 317 6.71 3.51 -3.99
N GLN A 318 6.70 4.83 -3.96
CA GLN A 318 7.29 5.67 -5.01
C GLN A 318 8.80 5.43 -5.14
N ARG A 319 9.52 5.35 -4.02
CA ARG A 319 10.97 5.06 -4.01
C ARG A 319 11.30 3.65 -4.49
N ILE A 320 10.45 2.64 -4.21
CA ILE A 320 10.62 1.30 -4.77
C ILE A 320 10.47 1.34 -6.29
N HIS A 321 9.48 2.07 -6.82
CA HIS A 321 9.35 2.27 -8.26
C HIS A 321 10.56 2.98 -8.85
N LEU A 322 11.04 4.04 -8.20
CA LEU A 322 12.25 4.75 -8.62
C LEU A 322 13.47 3.81 -8.62
N ALA A 323 13.68 3.03 -7.54
CA ALA A 323 14.76 2.07 -7.46
C ALA A 323 14.68 1.01 -8.58
N SER A 324 13.48 0.57 -8.95
CA SER A 324 13.30 -0.36 -10.07
C SER A 324 13.71 0.25 -11.41
N GLN A 325 13.44 1.53 -11.64
CA GLN A 325 13.83 2.26 -12.85
C GLN A 325 15.33 2.59 -12.89
N LEU A 326 15.92 2.97 -11.76
CA LEU A 326 17.35 3.21 -11.62
C LEU A 326 18.19 1.97 -11.98
N GLY A 327 17.66 0.77 -11.70
CA GLY A 327 18.25 -0.52 -12.04
C GLY A 327 18.34 -0.78 -13.54
N THR A 328 17.56 -0.08 -14.35
CA THR A 328 17.64 -0.19 -15.81
C THR A 328 18.82 0.66 -16.32
N ASN A 329 19.61 0.12 -17.25
CA ASN A 329 20.69 0.88 -17.91
C ASN A 329 20.18 1.70 -19.09
N LEU A 330 18.95 2.23 -19.01
CA LEU A 330 18.35 3.06 -20.04
C LEU A 330 19.05 4.42 -20.15
N ARG A 331 19.22 4.90 -21.38
CA ARG A 331 19.76 6.23 -21.70
C ARG A 331 18.80 6.95 -22.64
N GLY A 332 18.81 8.30 -22.60
CA GLY A 332 17.93 9.12 -23.43
C GLY A 332 16.45 9.07 -23.02
N VAL A 333 16.16 8.69 -21.79
CA VAL A 333 14.80 8.64 -21.22
C VAL A 333 14.49 9.92 -20.50
N CYS A 334 13.28 10.43 -20.64
CA CYS A 334 12.74 11.50 -19.81
C CYS A 334 11.97 10.85 -18.63
N TYR A 335 12.47 11.05 -17.42
CA TYR A 335 11.80 10.66 -16.18
C TYR A 335 11.00 11.84 -15.64
N VAL A 336 9.73 11.61 -15.35
CA VAL A 336 8.87 12.59 -14.68
C VAL A 336 8.59 12.08 -13.28
N LEU A 337 9.02 12.86 -12.28
CA LEU A 337 8.89 12.53 -10.85
C LEU A 337 7.99 13.57 -10.18
N ASP A 338 6.97 13.09 -9.48
CA ASP A 338 6.01 13.91 -8.75
C ASP A 338 6.29 13.78 -7.25
N GLU A 339 6.77 14.86 -6.63
CA GLU A 339 7.10 14.98 -5.20
C GLU A 339 7.90 13.76 -4.66
N PRO A 340 9.06 13.41 -5.23
CA PRO A 340 9.79 12.19 -4.82
C PRO A 340 10.34 12.23 -3.39
N THR A 341 10.39 13.42 -2.77
CA THR A 341 10.89 13.64 -1.40
C THR A 341 9.81 13.52 -0.31
N ILE A 342 8.55 13.24 -0.69
CA ILE A 342 7.43 13.11 0.26
C ILE A 342 7.75 12.13 1.39
N GLY A 343 7.50 12.57 2.63
CA GLY A 343 7.63 11.72 3.83
C GLY A 343 9.07 11.32 4.14
N LEU A 344 10.06 12.03 3.56
CA LEU A 344 11.47 11.81 3.82
C LEU A 344 12.00 12.71 4.92
N HIS A 345 12.83 12.12 5.78
CA HIS A 345 13.71 12.91 6.62
C HIS A 345 14.78 13.61 5.76
N PRO A 346 15.20 14.85 6.07
CA PRO A 346 16.21 15.58 5.27
C PRO A 346 17.50 14.80 4.99
N ARG A 347 17.96 13.95 5.94
CA ARG A 347 19.09 13.04 5.69
C ARG A 347 18.83 12.06 4.54
N ASP A 348 17.64 11.46 4.52
CA ASP A 348 17.25 10.48 3.51
C ASP A 348 16.98 11.16 2.16
N ASN A 349 16.53 12.42 2.22
CA ASN A 349 16.33 13.28 1.05
C ASN A 349 17.64 13.51 0.28
N ALA A 350 18.72 13.86 0.98
CA ALA A 350 20.03 14.03 0.36
C ALA A 350 20.52 12.76 -0.36
N MET A 351 20.25 11.58 0.18
CA MET A 351 20.59 10.29 -0.45
C MET A 351 19.79 10.09 -1.74
N LEU A 352 18.48 10.35 -1.71
CA LEU A 352 17.60 10.26 -2.87
C LEU A 352 18.05 11.21 -3.98
N LEU A 353 18.31 12.47 -3.67
CA LEU A 353 18.75 13.48 -4.63
C LEU A 353 20.06 13.06 -5.32
N SER A 354 21.03 12.54 -4.56
CA SER A 354 22.27 12.02 -5.14
C SER A 354 22.03 10.80 -6.06
N ALA A 355 21.03 9.96 -5.78
CA ALA A 355 20.65 8.87 -6.68
C ALA A 355 19.99 9.38 -7.97
N ILE A 356 19.16 10.40 -7.87
CA ILE A 356 18.49 11.08 -9.00
C ILE A 356 19.52 11.77 -9.89
N GLU A 357 20.47 12.51 -9.34
CA GLU A 357 21.56 13.18 -10.08
C GLU A 357 22.37 12.19 -10.93
N ARG A 358 22.60 10.96 -10.46
CA ARG A 358 23.28 9.94 -11.27
C ARG A 358 22.51 9.50 -12.50
N LEU A 359 21.16 9.64 -12.52
CA LEU A 359 20.38 9.38 -13.73
C LEU A 359 20.67 10.43 -14.82
N THR A 360 20.82 11.70 -14.45
CA THR A 360 21.16 12.75 -15.42
C THR A 360 22.55 12.53 -15.99
N HIS A 361 23.54 12.15 -15.16
CA HIS A 361 24.88 11.82 -15.61
C HIS A 361 24.96 10.65 -16.58
N LYS A 362 23.95 9.75 -16.59
CA LYS A 362 23.81 8.66 -17.58
C LYS A 362 23.26 9.14 -18.94
N GLY A 363 22.97 10.44 -19.09
CA GLY A 363 22.39 11.01 -20.32
C GLY A 363 20.87 10.93 -20.38
N ASN A 364 20.20 10.97 -19.26
CA ASN A 364 18.73 11.07 -19.15
C ASN A 364 18.31 12.49 -18.82
N THR A 365 17.06 12.82 -19.09
CA THR A 365 16.41 14.07 -18.67
C THR A 365 15.50 13.80 -17.48
N LEU A 366 15.58 14.64 -16.45
CA LEU A 366 14.66 14.57 -15.30
C LEU A 366 13.80 15.82 -15.25
N LEU A 367 12.50 15.60 -15.12
CA LEU A 367 11.52 16.62 -14.80
C LEU A 367 10.93 16.28 -13.42
N VAL A 368 11.17 17.15 -12.43
CA VAL A 368 10.76 16.92 -11.03
C VAL A 368 9.78 17.99 -10.63
N VAL A 369 8.61 17.59 -10.12
CA VAL A 369 7.67 18.48 -9.46
C VAL A 369 7.98 18.45 -7.97
N GLU A 370 8.34 19.57 -7.37
CA GLU A 370 8.77 19.62 -5.98
C GLU A 370 8.46 20.94 -5.27
N HIS A 371 8.37 20.85 -3.95
CA HIS A 371 8.17 21.97 -3.04
C HIS A 371 9.29 22.08 -1.98
N ASP A 372 10.17 21.08 -1.92
CA ASP A 372 11.28 21.02 -0.97
C ASP A 372 12.42 21.97 -1.38
N GLU A 373 12.85 22.82 -0.46
CA GLU A 373 13.89 23.84 -0.73
C GLU A 373 15.22 23.21 -1.16
N GLU A 374 15.66 22.11 -0.51
CA GLU A 374 16.92 21.45 -0.84
C GLU A 374 16.91 20.91 -2.27
N THR A 375 15.79 20.32 -2.69
CA THR A 375 15.59 19.81 -4.05
C THR A 375 15.61 20.95 -5.08
N ILE A 376 14.90 22.03 -4.79
CA ILE A 376 14.86 23.21 -5.67
C ILE A 376 16.28 23.81 -5.84
N ARG A 377 17.04 23.95 -4.77
CA ARG A 377 18.41 24.47 -4.82
C ARG A 377 19.41 23.60 -5.56
N ARG A 378 19.13 22.30 -5.74
CA ARG A 378 19.98 21.35 -6.48
C ARG A 378 19.60 21.21 -7.95
N ALA A 379 18.51 21.83 -8.39
CA ALA A 379 18.07 21.74 -9.78
C ALA A 379 18.99 22.57 -10.71
N ASP A 380 19.34 22.01 -11.88
CA ASP A 380 20.07 22.71 -12.92
C ASP A 380 19.25 23.85 -13.53
N HIS A 381 17.94 23.66 -13.62
CA HIS A 381 16.98 24.62 -14.16
C HIS A 381 15.64 24.53 -13.43
N ILE A 382 15.12 25.67 -13.01
CA ILE A 382 13.86 25.77 -12.28
C ILE A 382 12.82 26.45 -13.16
N ILE A 383 11.58 25.96 -13.10
CA ILE A 383 10.42 26.56 -13.75
C ILE A 383 9.39 26.83 -12.65
N ASP A 384 9.20 28.12 -12.31
CA ASP A 384 8.25 28.54 -11.28
C ASP A 384 6.89 28.87 -11.90
N ILE A 385 5.87 28.15 -11.49
CA ILE A 385 4.48 28.29 -11.97
C ILE A 385 3.62 28.86 -10.86
N GLY A 386 2.93 29.95 -11.13
CA GLY A 386 2.13 30.65 -10.12
C GLY A 386 1.20 31.68 -10.76
N PRO A 387 0.98 32.87 -10.09
CA PRO A 387 1.45 33.25 -8.74
C PRO A 387 0.65 32.62 -7.59
N GLY A 388 -0.51 32.06 -7.88
CA GLY A 388 -1.40 31.37 -6.95
C GLY A 388 -1.84 30.02 -7.48
N ALA A 389 -2.89 29.45 -6.88
CA ALA A 389 -3.49 28.20 -7.33
C ALA A 389 -4.83 28.47 -8.06
N GLY A 390 -5.37 27.45 -8.74
CA GLY A 390 -6.65 27.52 -9.46
C GLY A 390 -6.62 28.53 -10.62
N ILE A 391 -7.68 29.28 -10.79
CA ILE A 391 -7.81 30.31 -11.87
C ILE A 391 -6.78 31.43 -11.78
N ARG A 392 -6.18 31.63 -10.62
CA ARG A 392 -5.09 32.61 -10.40
C ARG A 392 -3.70 32.05 -10.63
N GLY A 393 -3.60 30.77 -10.93
CA GLY A 393 -2.35 30.06 -11.21
C GLY A 393 -2.07 29.84 -12.69
N GLY A 394 -1.23 28.86 -12.97
CA GLY A 394 -0.97 28.36 -14.31
C GLY A 394 -0.16 29.30 -15.19
N ARG A 395 0.51 30.33 -14.63
CA ARG A 395 1.37 31.28 -15.35
C ARG A 395 2.82 30.99 -15.01
N LEU A 396 3.70 31.16 -16.00
CA LEU A 396 5.14 31.14 -15.78
C LEU A 396 5.55 32.42 -15.04
N MET A 397 6.02 32.27 -13.81
CA MET A 397 6.46 33.37 -12.95
C MET A 397 7.94 33.64 -13.09
N GLY A 398 8.74 32.61 -13.34
CA GLY A 398 10.16 32.68 -13.56
C GLY A 398 10.72 31.36 -14.03
N GLN A 399 11.89 31.41 -14.67
CA GLN A 399 12.67 30.24 -15.03
C GLN A 399 14.16 30.58 -15.05
N GLY A 400 15.01 29.61 -14.77
CA GLY A 400 16.45 29.76 -14.75
C GLY A 400 17.09 29.03 -13.59
N THR A 401 18.24 29.56 -13.13
CA THR A 401 18.94 29.08 -11.94
C THR A 401 18.25 29.55 -10.65
N VAL A 402 18.76 29.13 -9.51
CA VAL A 402 18.30 29.64 -8.19
C VAL A 402 18.48 31.17 -8.11
N GLU A 403 19.64 31.66 -8.55
CA GLU A 403 19.98 33.08 -8.53
C GLU A 403 19.05 33.92 -9.43
N ASP A 404 18.66 33.37 -10.59
CA ASP A 404 17.72 34.02 -11.50
C ASP A 404 16.33 34.16 -10.84
N LEU A 405 15.90 33.13 -10.10
CA LEU A 405 14.61 33.17 -9.40
C LEU A 405 14.66 34.08 -8.17
N GLU A 406 15.75 34.07 -7.38
CA GLU A 406 15.93 34.94 -6.21
C GLU A 406 15.95 36.43 -6.61
N ALA A 407 16.49 36.75 -7.80
CA ALA A 407 16.47 38.08 -8.36
C ALA A 407 15.11 38.53 -8.91
N ASN A 408 14.18 37.60 -9.13
CA ASN A 408 12.87 37.89 -9.72
C ASN A 408 11.81 38.18 -8.63
N PRO A 409 11.38 39.47 -8.49
CA PRO A 409 10.41 39.86 -7.46
C PRO A 409 9.01 39.27 -7.69
N ASP A 410 8.68 38.82 -8.91
CA ASP A 410 7.37 38.25 -9.24
C ASP A 410 7.30 36.78 -8.93
N SER A 411 8.44 36.07 -8.74
CA SER A 411 8.50 34.67 -8.37
C SER A 411 8.17 34.47 -6.89
N PRO A 412 7.09 33.79 -6.52
CA PRO A 412 6.81 33.43 -5.13
C PRO A 412 7.88 32.53 -4.52
N THR A 413 8.34 31.54 -5.30
CA THR A 413 9.41 30.62 -4.91
C THR A 413 10.74 31.35 -4.73
N GLY A 414 11.14 32.21 -5.68
CA GLY A 414 12.37 32.97 -5.60
C GLY A 414 12.41 33.92 -4.39
N ARG A 415 11.30 34.58 -4.07
CA ARG A 415 11.19 35.39 -2.84
C ARG A 415 11.39 34.62 -1.55
N MET A 416 10.88 33.37 -1.48
CA MET A 416 11.06 32.52 -0.30
C MET A 416 12.49 32.02 -0.19
N LEU A 417 13.14 31.68 -1.31
CA LEU A 417 14.54 31.28 -1.35
C LEU A 417 15.49 32.43 -0.94
N ALA A 418 15.21 33.65 -1.42
CA ALA A 418 16.00 34.87 -1.08
C ALA A 418 15.76 35.34 0.38
N HIS A 419 14.53 35.17 0.87
CA HIS A 419 14.11 35.66 2.18
C HIS A 419 13.35 34.57 2.93
N PRO A 420 14.07 33.53 3.42
CA PRO A 420 13.44 32.44 4.16
C PRO A 420 12.80 32.94 5.45
N LEU A 421 11.76 32.23 5.90
CA LEU A 421 11.04 32.58 7.13
C LEU A 421 11.95 32.50 8.35
N PRO A 422 11.95 33.53 9.21
CA PRO A 422 12.80 33.51 10.40
C PRO A 422 12.22 32.60 11.49
N HIS A 423 13.04 31.70 12.01
CA HIS A 423 12.68 30.82 13.12
C HIS A 423 13.59 31.03 14.33
N THR A 424 12.97 31.19 15.50
CA THR A 424 13.73 31.33 16.75
C THR A 424 14.12 29.99 17.35
N GLY A 425 13.43 28.90 17.01
CA GLY A 425 13.53 27.60 17.66
C GLY A 425 13.19 27.64 19.16
N THR A 426 12.57 28.74 19.59
CA THR A 426 12.11 28.91 20.98
C THR A 426 10.62 28.62 21.02
N PRO A 427 10.17 27.69 21.87
CA PRO A 427 8.76 27.33 21.97
C PRO A 427 7.91 28.53 22.38
N GLN A 428 6.77 28.71 21.75
CA GLN A 428 5.78 29.72 22.15
C GLN A 428 5.24 29.43 23.54
N ARG A 429 5.02 28.15 23.85
CA ARG A 429 4.52 27.65 25.13
C ARG A 429 5.60 26.79 25.78
N ARG A 430 6.20 27.32 26.85
CA ARG A 430 7.33 26.64 27.49
C ARG A 430 6.92 25.28 28.09
N VAL A 431 7.72 24.26 27.83
CA VAL A 431 7.57 22.92 28.42
C VAL A 431 8.64 22.73 29.50
N LYS A 432 8.20 22.50 30.74
CA LYS A 432 9.04 22.06 31.84
C LYS A 432 8.40 20.79 32.41
N LEU A 433 8.97 19.63 32.10
CA LEU A 433 8.42 18.34 32.55
C LEU A 433 8.30 18.19 34.04
N ASN A 434 9.07 18.94 34.82
CA ASN A 434 9.01 18.96 36.29
C ASN A 434 7.99 20.00 36.86
N ASP A 435 7.22 20.66 36.01
CA ASP A 435 6.20 21.59 36.40
C ASP A 435 4.94 20.81 36.77
N PRO A 436 4.46 20.88 38.04
CA PRO A 436 3.27 20.15 38.52
C PRO A 436 1.97 20.60 37.78
N GLU A 437 1.96 21.80 37.24
CA GLU A 437 0.81 22.30 36.44
C GLU A 437 0.79 21.75 35.02
N LEU A 438 1.90 21.27 34.50
CA LEU A 438 1.97 20.69 33.15
C LEU A 438 1.40 19.28 33.16
N LYS A 439 0.24 19.11 32.54
CA LYS A 439 -0.34 17.79 32.33
C LYS A 439 0.40 17.07 31.23
N THR A 440 0.66 15.79 31.40
CA THR A 440 1.39 14.96 30.44
C THR A 440 0.71 13.60 30.26
N LEU A 441 0.86 13.01 29.08
CA LEU A 441 0.65 11.58 28.83
C LEU A 441 2.00 10.89 28.93
N VAL A 442 2.07 9.81 29.72
CA VAL A 442 3.28 9.01 29.85
C VAL A 442 2.98 7.57 29.46
N PHE A 443 3.72 7.06 28.48
CA PHE A 443 3.72 5.66 28.05
C PHE A 443 5.00 5.00 28.54
N ARG A 444 4.89 3.80 29.15
CA ARG A 444 6.03 3.01 29.62
C ARG A 444 6.01 1.62 29.00
N GLY A 445 7.21 1.08 28.73
CA GLY A 445 7.37 -0.24 28.15
C GLY A 445 6.73 -0.33 26.76
N VAL A 446 7.04 0.61 25.86
CA VAL A 446 6.49 0.59 24.50
C VAL A 446 7.24 -0.44 23.65
N HIS A 447 6.51 -1.45 23.14
CA HIS A 447 7.05 -2.60 22.43
C HIS A 447 6.25 -2.98 21.17
N ALA A 448 5.63 -2.00 20.49
CA ALA A 448 4.89 -2.22 19.27
C ALA A 448 5.83 -2.29 18.06
N ARG A 449 5.75 -3.36 17.27
CA ARG A 449 6.57 -3.60 16.06
C ARG A 449 8.08 -3.45 16.35
N ASN A 450 8.72 -2.40 15.79
CA ASN A 450 10.13 -2.10 16.03
C ASN A 450 10.37 -1.19 17.24
N LEU A 451 9.32 -0.66 17.87
CA LEU A 451 9.47 0.23 19.01
C LEU A 451 9.98 -0.52 20.24
N GLN A 452 10.99 0.04 20.88
CA GLN A 452 11.59 -0.40 22.13
C GLN A 452 11.91 0.83 23.00
N ILE A 453 10.86 1.38 23.65
CA ILE A 453 10.97 2.65 24.40
C ILE A 453 10.61 2.39 25.85
N ASP A 454 11.52 2.66 26.76
CA ASP A 454 11.28 2.52 28.20
C ASP A 454 10.21 3.50 28.69
N GLU A 455 10.36 4.77 28.33
CA GLU A 455 9.40 5.83 28.67
C GLU A 455 9.37 6.91 27.57
N ILE A 456 8.15 7.36 27.24
CA ILE A 456 7.92 8.50 26.35
C ILE A 456 6.84 9.41 26.94
N THR A 457 7.10 10.71 26.96
CA THR A 457 6.22 11.72 27.54
C THR A 457 5.72 12.69 26.47
N VAL A 458 4.40 12.84 26.38
CA VAL A 458 3.73 13.80 25.48
C VAL A 458 3.10 14.90 26.35
N PRO A 459 3.59 16.15 26.28
CA PRO A 459 3.01 17.27 27.03
C PRO A 459 1.65 17.66 26.44
N LEU A 460 0.65 17.83 27.29
CA LEU A 460 -0.68 18.26 26.91
C LEU A 460 -0.77 19.78 26.72
N GLN A 461 -1.74 20.24 25.92
CA GLN A 461 -1.93 21.65 25.54
C GLN A 461 -0.65 22.26 24.96
N ARG A 462 0.05 21.47 24.13
CA ARG A 462 1.30 21.86 23.47
C ARG A 462 1.28 21.38 22.01
N PHE A 463 2.08 22.05 21.21
CA PHE A 463 2.39 21.64 19.84
C PHE A 463 3.61 20.71 19.89
N THR A 464 3.37 19.42 19.73
CA THR A 464 4.41 18.38 19.75
C THR A 464 4.65 17.85 18.36
N VAL A 465 5.92 17.83 17.92
CA VAL A 465 6.33 17.22 16.65
C VAL A 465 7.08 15.91 16.94
N VAL A 466 6.63 14.82 16.30
CA VAL A 466 7.31 13.53 16.30
C VAL A 466 8.10 13.41 15.01
N THR A 467 9.42 13.41 15.13
CA THR A 467 10.36 13.38 14.00
C THR A 467 11.29 12.17 14.08
N GLY A 468 12.17 12.02 13.11
CA GLY A 468 13.16 10.93 13.03
C GLY A 468 13.24 10.35 11.62
N VAL A 469 14.28 9.57 11.37
CA VAL A 469 14.55 8.96 10.05
C VAL A 469 13.39 8.07 9.56
N SER A 470 13.35 7.79 8.26
CA SER A 470 12.34 6.91 7.67
C SER A 470 12.40 5.51 8.32
N GLY A 471 11.24 4.92 8.63
CA GLY A 471 11.17 3.61 9.28
C GLY A 471 11.54 3.58 10.77
N SER A 472 11.78 4.72 11.45
CA SER A 472 12.12 4.77 12.89
C SER A 472 10.96 4.45 13.85
N GLY A 473 9.71 4.32 13.33
CA GLY A 473 8.54 3.94 14.12
C GLY A 473 7.59 5.09 14.48
N LYS A 474 7.72 6.28 13.88
CA LYS A 474 6.88 7.46 14.12
C LYS A 474 5.38 7.16 14.02
N SER A 475 4.94 6.65 12.88
CA SER A 475 3.53 6.31 12.63
C SER A 475 3.04 5.18 13.54
N THR A 476 3.90 4.20 13.86
CA THR A 476 3.59 3.15 14.84
C THR A 476 3.33 3.74 16.21
N PHE A 477 4.18 4.66 16.69
CA PHE A 477 3.96 5.33 17.97
C PHE A 477 2.68 6.17 17.97
N CYS A 478 2.51 7.04 16.98
CA CYS A 478 1.39 7.98 16.97
C CYS A 478 0.03 7.30 16.74
N ARG A 479 -0.04 6.31 15.82
CA ARG A 479 -1.30 5.65 15.45
C ARG A 479 -1.60 4.43 16.32
N GLU A 480 -0.64 3.48 16.41
CA GLU A 480 -0.90 2.19 17.06
C GLU A 480 -0.76 2.26 18.59
N VAL A 481 0.14 3.11 19.10
CA VAL A 481 0.33 3.24 20.55
C VAL A 481 -0.47 4.41 21.12
N LEU A 482 -0.25 5.65 20.66
CA LEU A 482 -0.89 6.83 21.24
C LEU A 482 -2.38 6.88 20.91
N PHE A 483 -2.74 6.96 19.62
CA PHE A 483 -4.13 7.13 19.18
C PHE A 483 -5.01 5.94 19.56
N ALA A 484 -4.55 4.71 19.27
CA ALA A 484 -5.36 3.52 19.49
C ALA A 484 -5.63 3.27 21.00
N ASN A 485 -4.61 3.44 21.86
CA ASN A 485 -4.79 3.26 23.31
C ASN A 485 -5.67 4.35 23.92
N LEU A 486 -5.49 5.63 23.53
CA LEU A 486 -6.37 6.70 23.96
C LEU A 486 -7.82 6.48 23.53
N SER A 487 -8.04 6.10 22.28
CA SER A 487 -9.39 5.82 21.74
C SER A 487 -10.10 4.70 22.52
N ARG A 488 -9.35 3.70 23.01
CA ARG A 488 -9.88 2.60 23.82
C ARG A 488 -10.14 3.06 25.27
N ARG A 489 -9.16 3.69 25.89
CA ARG A 489 -9.23 4.14 27.30
C ARG A 489 -10.28 5.23 27.54
N LEU A 490 -10.54 6.08 26.54
CA LEU A 490 -11.62 7.07 26.62
C LEU A 490 -13.03 6.44 26.52
N LYS A 491 -13.16 5.25 25.95
CA LYS A 491 -14.42 4.49 25.93
C LYS A 491 -14.59 3.60 27.15
N ASP A 492 -13.50 2.96 27.57
CA ASP A 492 -13.43 2.09 28.73
C ASP A 492 -12.06 2.26 29.41
N ALA A 493 -12.07 2.88 30.62
CA ALA A 493 -10.85 3.15 31.37
C ALA A 493 -10.04 1.90 31.73
N GLN A 494 -10.64 0.71 31.68
CA GLN A 494 -9.98 -0.57 31.93
C GLN A 494 -9.63 -1.34 30.65
N ALA A 495 -9.88 -0.77 29.47
CA ALA A 495 -9.57 -1.43 28.21
C ALA A 495 -8.09 -1.89 28.15
N PRO A 496 -7.78 -3.08 27.62
CA PRO A 496 -6.41 -3.58 27.55
C PRO A 496 -5.55 -2.68 26.64
N LEU A 497 -4.33 -2.40 27.09
CA LEU A 497 -3.34 -1.64 26.31
C LEU A 497 -2.74 -2.52 25.23
N VAL A 498 -2.34 -1.90 24.13
CA VAL A 498 -1.69 -2.56 22.99
C VAL A 498 -0.34 -1.91 22.73
N GLY A 499 0.71 -2.74 22.69
CA GLY A 499 2.06 -2.28 22.38
C GLY A 499 2.71 -1.38 23.42
N THR A 500 2.17 -1.32 24.65
CA THR A 500 2.74 -0.60 25.79
C THR A 500 2.26 -1.24 27.09
N ASP A 501 3.09 -1.22 28.11
CA ASP A 501 2.77 -1.81 29.43
C ASP A 501 1.90 -0.88 30.28
N GLN A 502 2.14 0.43 30.20
CA GLN A 502 1.46 1.42 31.03
C GLN A 502 1.16 2.71 30.27
N LEU A 503 -0.02 3.29 30.53
CA LEU A 503 -0.44 4.62 30.09
C LEU A 503 -1.00 5.40 31.27
N THR A 504 -0.44 6.57 31.56
CA THR A 504 -0.90 7.48 32.61
C THR A 504 -1.22 8.87 32.08
N GLY A 505 -2.09 9.61 32.76
CA GLY A 505 -2.48 10.97 32.39
C GLY A 505 -3.59 11.07 31.35
N PHE A 506 -4.14 9.94 30.87
CA PHE A 506 -5.21 9.91 29.88
C PHE A 506 -6.52 10.55 30.38
N ASP A 507 -6.75 10.58 31.69
CA ASP A 507 -7.92 11.24 32.32
C ASP A 507 -7.99 12.75 32.03
N ASN A 508 -6.88 13.35 31.63
CA ASN A 508 -6.82 14.77 31.22
C ASN A 508 -7.24 15.00 29.75
N VAL A 509 -7.51 13.93 28.98
CA VAL A 509 -7.93 13.98 27.59
C VAL A 509 -9.40 13.59 27.52
N GLY A 510 -10.23 14.42 26.92
CA GLY A 510 -11.64 14.12 26.76
C GLY A 510 -11.98 13.53 25.39
N ARG A 511 -11.15 13.78 24.39
CA ARG A 511 -11.35 13.31 23.02
C ARG A 511 -10.01 13.15 22.31
N VAL A 512 -9.87 12.12 21.48
CA VAL A 512 -8.74 11.95 20.57
C VAL A 512 -9.23 11.85 19.14
N LEU A 513 -8.55 12.52 18.22
CA LEU A 513 -8.86 12.53 16.80
C LEU A 513 -7.60 12.31 15.96
N GLU A 514 -7.70 11.41 15.02
CA GLU A 514 -6.72 11.28 13.93
C GLU A 514 -7.18 12.10 12.72
N VAL A 515 -6.29 12.92 12.19
CA VAL A 515 -6.50 13.69 10.96
C VAL A 515 -5.55 13.12 9.91
N ASP A 516 -6.01 12.11 9.21
CA ASP A 516 -5.28 11.34 8.23
C ASP A 516 -5.56 11.80 6.78
N GLN A 517 -4.83 11.24 5.83
CA GLN A 517 -4.94 11.53 4.40
C GLN A 517 -6.02 10.71 3.67
N THR A 518 -6.85 9.96 4.39
CA THR A 518 -7.94 9.19 3.77
C THR A 518 -9.00 10.10 3.15
N PRO A 519 -9.60 9.72 2.01
CA PRO A 519 -10.63 10.52 1.37
C PRO A 519 -11.80 10.86 2.30
N ILE A 520 -12.33 12.09 2.22
CA ILE A 520 -13.48 12.56 3.01
C ILE A 520 -14.81 11.92 2.60
N GLY A 521 -14.83 11.16 1.51
CA GLY A 521 -16.00 10.43 1.02
C GLY A 521 -15.65 9.50 -0.13
N LYS A 522 -16.43 8.42 -0.26
CA LYS A 522 -16.22 7.38 -1.28
C LYS A 522 -16.89 7.65 -2.63
N ASN A 523 -17.72 8.66 -2.73
CA ASN A 523 -18.51 8.95 -3.94
C ASN A 523 -18.42 10.44 -4.35
N SER A 524 -18.80 10.74 -5.59
CA SER A 524 -18.77 12.08 -6.16
C SER A 524 -19.79 13.07 -5.55
N ARG A 525 -20.71 12.60 -4.71
CA ARG A 525 -21.68 13.45 -4.01
C ARG A 525 -21.10 14.11 -2.76
N SER A 526 -20.03 13.57 -2.21
CA SER A 526 -19.27 14.22 -1.15
C SER A 526 -18.38 15.30 -1.76
N CYS A 527 -18.43 16.51 -1.21
CA CYS A 527 -17.64 17.66 -1.67
C CYS A 527 -17.28 18.57 -0.47
N PRO A 528 -16.34 19.53 -0.62
CA PRO A 528 -15.94 20.45 0.44
C PRO A 528 -17.12 21.11 1.15
N ALA A 529 -18.09 21.68 0.42
CA ALA A 529 -19.25 22.36 1.01
C ALA A 529 -20.11 21.42 1.88
N THR A 530 -20.27 20.15 1.48
CA THR A 530 -21.05 19.17 2.25
C THR A 530 -20.28 18.68 3.48
N TYR A 531 -18.98 18.51 3.35
CA TYR A 531 -18.15 17.97 4.42
C TYR A 531 -17.95 18.98 5.57
N VAL A 532 -17.68 20.23 5.25
CA VAL A 532 -17.52 21.32 6.24
C VAL A 532 -18.87 21.75 6.82
N GLY A 533 -19.99 21.34 6.20
CA GLY A 533 -21.34 21.56 6.70
C GLY A 533 -22.03 22.85 6.23
N ILE A 534 -21.35 23.69 5.43
CA ILE A 534 -21.93 24.95 4.93
C ILE A 534 -23.06 24.75 3.91
N MET A 535 -23.16 23.59 3.29
CA MET A 535 -24.17 23.29 2.28
C MET A 535 -25.61 23.42 2.82
N THR A 536 -25.83 23.17 4.11
CA THR A 536 -27.14 23.36 4.74
C THR A 536 -27.53 24.83 4.76
N ALA A 537 -26.64 25.70 5.22
CA ALA A 537 -26.89 27.15 5.24
C ALA A 537 -27.07 27.71 3.83
N ILE A 538 -26.34 27.20 2.83
CA ILE A 538 -26.53 27.61 1.42
C ILE A 538 -27.92 27.20 0.91
N ARG A 539 -28.38 25.97 1.19
CA ARG A 539 -29.72 25.53 0.79
C ARG A 539 -30.83 26.35 1.43
N ASP A 540 -30.70 26.66 2.70
CA ASP A 540 -31.67 27.49 3.43
C ASP A 540 -31.73 28.92 2.86
N LEU A 541 -30.57 29.47 2.47
CA LEU A 541 -30.44 30.76 1.82
C LEU A 541 -31.20 30.81 0.47
N TYR A 542 -31.02 29.78 -0.37
CA TYR A 542 -31.71 29.69 -1.65
C TYR A 542 -33.23 29.47 -1.48
N ALA A 543 -33.64 28.66 -0.50
CA ALA A 543 -35.04 28.47 -0.17
C ALA A 543 -35.74 29.76 0.35
N ALA A 544 -34.98 30.66 0.95
CA ALA A 544 -35.47 31.95 1.44
C ALA A 544 -35.58 33.03 0.35
N THR A 545 -35.16 32.79 -0.90
CA THR A 545 -35.29 33.75 -2.00
C THR A 545 -36.76 33.92 -2.38
N ASN A 546 -37.13 35.12 -2.83
CA ASN A 546 -38.50 35.43 -3.27
C ASN A 546 -38.99 34.48 -4.37
N GLU A 547 -38.11 34.14 -5.30
CA GLU A 547 -38.39 33.20 -6.40
C GLU A 547 -38.69 31.78 -5.90
N ALA A 548 -37.89 31.27 -4.98
CA ALA A 548 -38.10 29.95 -4.39
C ALA A 548 -39.40 29.89 -3.61
N GLN A 549 -39.68 30.92 -2.83
CA GLN A 549 -40.95 31.03 -2.07
C GLN A 549 -42.16 31.11 -3.00
N ALA A 550 -42.11 31.92 -4.08
CA ALA A 550 -43.18 32.01 -5.06
C ALA A 550 -43.47 30.68 -5.77
N ARG A 551 -42.45 29.84 -5.96
CA ARG A 551 -42.57 28.50 -6.55
C ARG A 551 -42.85 27.40 -5.52
N GLY A 552 -42.92 27.71 -4.22
CA GLY A 552 -43.14 26.75 -3.15
C GLY A 552 -41.94 25.80 -2.95
N TYR A 553 -40.71 26.24 -3.26
CA TYR A 553 -39.51 25.47 -3.14
C TYR A 553 -38.93 25.57 -1.72
N ASP A 554 -38.74 24.43 -1.07
CA ASP A 554 -38.12 24.31 0.22
C ASP A 554 -36.61 23.97 0.10
N ALA A 555 -35.86 23.87 1.21
CA ALA A 555 -34.44 23.56 1.22
C ALA A 555 -34.12 22.16 0.62
N SER A 556 -35.08 21.24 0.53
CA SER A 556 -34.89 19.94 -0.07
C SER A 556 -34.78 20.01 -1.61
N ARG A 557 -35.39 21.01 -2.24
CA ARG A 557 -35.25 21.29 -3.67
C ARG A 557 -33.80 21.63 -4.04
N PHE A 558 -33.10 22.30 -3.16
CA PHE A 558 -31.70 22.71 -3.34
C PHE A 558 -30.68 21.65 -2.87
N SER A 559 -31.11 20.38 -2.86
CA SER A 559 -30.23 19.23 -2.53
C SER A 559 -30.03 18.33 -3.76
N PHE A 560 -28.80 18.21 -4.22
CA PHE A 560 -28.45 17.27 -5.28
C PHE A 560 -28.53 15.79 -4.86
N ASN A 561 -28.79 15.51 -3.57
CA ASN A 561 -29.01 14.16 -3.03
C ASN A 561 -30.53 13.78 -3.01
N LYS A 562 -31.42 14.70 -3.33
CA LYS A 562 -32.85 14.49 -3.41
C LYS A 562 -33.31 14.54 -4.87
N ALA A 563 -34.12 13.56 -5.28
CA ALA A 563 -34.59 13.46 -6.66
C ALA A 563 -35.33 14.73 -7.15
N VAL A 564 -36.00 15.45 -6.24
CA VAL A 564 -36.74 16.68 -6.56
C VAL A 564 -35.86 17.80 -7.10
N GLY A 565 -34.61 17.92 -6.64
CA GLY A 565 -33.64 18.96 -7.06
C GLY A 565 -32.53 18.47 -7.95
N ALA A 566 -32.20 17.18 -7.89
CA ALA A 566 -31.08 16.57 -8.60
C ALA A 566 -31.31 16.51 -10.12
N CYS A 567 -30.23 16.62 -10.89
CA CYS A 567 -30.27 16.32 -12.32
C CYS A 567 -30.70 14.86 -12.52
N PRO A 568 -31.76 14.58 -13.30
CA PRO A 568 -32.29 13.22 -13.48
C PRO A 568 -31.29 12.29 -14.23
N VAL A 569 -30.43 12.85 -15.09
CA VAL A 569 -29.48 12.09 -15.93
C VAL A 569 -28.32 11.57 -15.14
N CYS A 570 -27.70 12.39 -14.28
CA CYS A 570 -26.54 11.98 -13.45
C CYS A 570 -26.92 11.71 -11.99
N ALA A 571 -28.22 11.78 -11.64
CA ALA A 571 -28.72 11.62 -10.27
C ALA A 571 -27.94 12.47 -9.23
N GLY A 572 -27.60 13.71 -9.59
CA GLY A 572 -26.88 14.66 -8.74
C GLY A 572 -25.37 14.44 -8.62
N GLN A 573 -24.79 13.53 -9.40
CA GLN A 573 -23.33 13.28 -9.37
C GLN A 573 -22.52 14.33 -10.14
N GLY A 574 -23.11 15.00 -11.14
CA GLY A 574 -22.41 15.92 -12.03
C GLY A 574 -21.58 15.23 -13.12
N LEU A 575 -21.28 13.95 -12.93
CA LEU A 575 -20.46 13.12 -13.80
C LEU A 575 -21.23 11.88 -14.25
N ARG A 576 -20.87 11.33 -15.41
CA ARG A 576 -21.34 10.02 -15.89
C ARG A 576 -20.13 9.11 -16.06
N THR A 577 -20.25 7.88 -15.60
CA THR A 577 -19.25 6.84 -15.85
C THR A 577 -19.54 6.20 -17.19
N VAL A 578 -18.54 6.18 -18.07
CA VAL A 578 -18.56 5.46 -19.34
C VAL A 578 -17.74 4.20 -19.13
N GLU A 579 -18.43 3.06 -19.12
CA GLU A 579 -17.79 1.76 -18.96
C GLU A 579 -16.99 1.41 -20.24
N MET A 580 -15.74 1.06 -20.07
CA MET A 580 -14.82 0.70 -21.16
C MET A 580 -14.44 -0.77 -21.01
N ASN A 581 -14.80 -1.63 -21.97
CA ASN A 581 -14.63 -3.09 -21.87
C ASN A 581 -13.19 -3.58 -21.65
N PHE A 582 -12.18 -2.78 -22.03
CA PHE A 582 -10.75 -3.15 -21.95
C PHE A 582 -9.86 -2.09 -21.28
N LEU A 583 -10.42 -0.96 -20.89
CA LEU A 583 -9.74 0.14 -20.24
C LEU A 583 -10.47 0.49 -18.94
N PRO A 584 -9.82 1.19 -18.00
CA PRO A 584 -10.52 1.72 -16.83
C PRO A 584 -11.69 2.62 -17.23
N ASP A 585 -12.78 2.57 -16.48
CA ASP A 585 -13.95 3.41 -16.68
C ASP A 585 -13.58 4.90 -16.71
N VAL A 586 -14.12 5.63 -17.69
CA VAL A 586 -13.88 7.08 -17.82
C VAL A 586 -15.06 7.85 -17.27
N LYS A 587 -14.79 8.84 -16.42
CA LYS A 587 -15.79 9.78 -15.90
C LYS A 587 -15.80 11.03 -16.75
N VAL A 588 -16.94 11.32 -17.36
CA VAL A 588 -17.18 12.52 -18.17
C VAL A 588 -18.21 13.43 -17.53
N LEU A 589 -18.14 14.72 -17.78
CA LEU A 589 -19.16 15.67 -17.31
C LEU A 589 -20.55 15.30 -17.85
N CYS A 590 -21.57 15.44 -17.00
CA CYS A 590 -22.95 15.21 -17.42
C CYS A 590 -23.39 16.33 -18.37
N GLU A 591 -23.68 16.01 -19.62
CA GLU A 591 -24.09 16.97 -20.65
C GLU A 591 -25.39 17.69 -20.26
N ALA A 592 -26.35 17.00 -19.62
CA ALA A 592 -27.64 17.55 -19.28
C ALA A 592 -27.58 18.68 -18.22
N CYS A 593 -26.65 18.64 -17.29
CA CYS A 593 -26.49 19.67 -16.27
C CYS A 593 -25.12 20.39 -16.35
N ALA A 594 -24.32 20.10 -17.36
CA ALA A 594 -22.96 20.64 -17.52
C ALA A 594 -22.11 20.58 -16.23
N GLY A 595 -22.24 19.51 -15.43
CA GLY A 595 -21.54 19.36 -14.17
C GLY A 595 -22.25 19.97 -12.94
N LYS A 596 -23.26 20.84 -13.12
CA LYS A 596 -23.93 21.62 -12.06
C LYS A 596 -24.79 20.79 -11.09
N ARG A 597 -25.03 19.50 -11.35
CA ARG A 597 -25.69 18.51 -10.46
C ARG A 597 -27.22 18.68 -10.27
N PHE A 598 -27.79 19.82 -10.56
CA PHE A 598 -29.19 20.11 -10.36
C PHE A 598 -29.99 20.05 -11.67
N ASN A 599 -31.32 19.94 -11.56
CA ASN A 599 -32.23 20.06 -12.69
C ASN A 599 -32.38 21.52 -13.12
N PRO A 600 -32.85 21.79 -14.37
CA PRO A 600 -32.94 23.16 -14.91
C PRO A 600 -33.76 24.10 -14.06
N GLU A 601 -34.93 23.66 -13.56
CA GLU A 601 -35.84 24.51 -12.78
C GLU A 601 -35.24 24.95 -11.44
N THR A 602 -34.38 24.11 -10.81
CA THR A 602 -33.65 24.48 -9.60
C THR A 602 -32.56 25.51 -9.91
N LEU A 603 -31.91 25.39 -11.10
CA LEU A 603 -30.85 26.32 -11.53
C LEU A 603 -31.39 27.70 -11.94
N GLU A 604 -32.69 27.86 -12.23
CA GLU A 604 -33.29 29.14 -12.49
C GLU A 604 -33.38 30.05 -11.27
N VAL A 605 -33.40 29.48 -10.06
CA VAL A 605 -33.42 30.25 -8.82
C VAL A 605 -32.05 30.86 -8.56
N LEU A 606 -31.99 32.19 -8.55
CA LEU A 606 -30.75 32.94 -8.40
C LEU A 606 -30.69 33.69 -7.06
N TRP A 607 -29.50 33.69 -6.45
CA TRP A 607 -29.14 34.57 -5.36
C TRP A 607 -27.91 35.39 -5.75
N ARG A 608 -28.02 36.71 -5.71
CA ARG A 608 -27.00 37.63 -6.24
C ARG A 608 -26.51 37.28 -7.66
N GLY A 609 -27.46 36.86 -8.52
CA GLY A 609 -27.15 36.52 -9.92
C GLY A 609 -26.49 35.19 -10.17
N LYS A 610 -26.33 34.33 -9.15
CA LYS A 610 -25.73 32.98 -9.25
C LYS A 610 -26.74 31.93 -8.84
N SER A 611 -26.82 30.83 -9.60
CA SER A 611 -27.55 29.62 -9.20
C SER A 611 -26.81 28.83 -8.15
N ILE A 612 -27.48 27.90 -7.48
CA ILE A 612 -26.81 27.01 -6.54
C ILE A 612 -25.77 26.11 -7.21
N GLY A 613 -25.94 25.80 -8.51
CA GLY A 613 -24.94 25.10 -9.31
C GLY A 613 -23.69 25.94 -9.53
N ASP A 614 -23.84 27.22 -9.88
CA ASP A 614 -22.72 28.16 -10.04
C ASP A 614 -21.96 28.36 -8.73
N VAL A 615 -22.64 28.34 -7.58
CA VAL A 615 -22.00 28.40 -6.26
C VAL A 615 -21.14 27.17 -6.00
N LEU A 616 -21.55 25.98 -6.43
CA LEU A 616 -20.72 24.78 -6.28
C LEU A 616 -19.48 24.81 -7.19
N GLU A 617 -19.52 25.52 -8.29
CA GLU A 617 -18.39 25.73 -9.20
C GLU A 617 -17.43 26.83 -8.74
N MET A 618 -17.85 27.70 -7.79
CA MET A 618 -16.99 28.76 -7.26
C MET A 618 -15.78 28.18 -6.53
N GLU A 619 -14.61 28.80 -6.73
CA GLU A 619 -13.47 28.61 -5.84
C GLU A 619 -13.77 29.17 -4.44
N ILE A 620 -13.18 28.53 -3.42
CA ILE A 620 -13.34 28.97 -2.01
C ILE A 620 -12.95 30.45 -1.84
N ASP A 621 -11.90 30.89 -2.52
CA ASP A 621 -11.45 32.29 -2.48
C ASP A 621 -12.51 33.27 -3.02
N GLU A 622 -13.19 32.93 -4.12
CA GLU A 622 -14.33 33.70 -4.65
C GLU A 622 -15.54 33.66 -3.69
N ALA A 623 -15.80 32.45 -3.13
CA ALA A 623 -16.91 32.23 -2.23
C ALA A 623 -16.78 33.01 -0.90
N VAL A 624 -15.57 33.23 -0.39
CA VAL A 624 -15.33 34.08 0.81
C VAL A 624 -15.90 35.48 0.59
N ASP A 625 -15.60 36.10 -0.55
CA ASP A 625 -16.09 37.44 -0.89
C ASP A 625 -17.59 37.45 -1.20
N PHE A 626 -18.08 36.44 -1.93
CA PHE A 626 -19.49 36.30 -2.30
C PHE A 626 -20.41 36.17 -1.09
N PHE A 627 -19.99 35.40 -0.07
CA PHE A 627 -20.73 35.15 1.16
C PHE A 627 -20.31 36.04 2.35
N ALA A 628 -19.52 37.10 2.14
CA ALA A 628 -18.99 37.96 3.21
C ALA A 628 -20.04 38.46 4.21
N SER A 629 -21.29 38.69 3.74
CA SER A 629 -22.44 39.12 4.59
C SER A 629 -23.09 37.99 5.39
N MET A 630 -22.66 36.72 5.21
CA MET A 630 -23.26 35.53 5.82
C MET A 630 -22.24 34.83 6.75
N PRO A 631 -22.14 35.22 8.02
CA PRO A 631 -21.09 34.72 8.93
C PRO A 631 -21.06 33.19 9.08
N SER A 632 -22.21 32.54 9.04
CA SER A 632 -22.32 31.08 9.13
C SER A 632 -21.70 30.33 7.94
N ILE A 633 -21.55 30.97 6.80
CA ILE A 633 -20.92 30.46 5.59
C ILE A 633 -19.51 31.01 5.44
N ALA A 634 -19.34 32.34 5.63
CA ALA A 634 -18.07 33.03 5.43
C ALA A 634 -16.96 32.57 6.39
N TYR A 635 -17.29 32.27 7.65
CA TYR A 635 -16.28 31.83 8.64
C TYR A 635 -15.63 30.49 8.27
N PRO A 636 -16.38 29.40 7.99
CA PRO A 636 -15.76 28.16 7.52
C PRO A 636 -15.00 28.31 6.18
N LEU A 637 -15.47 29.16 5.25
CA LEU A 637 -14.77 29.44 4.02
C LEU A 637 -13.42 30.13 4.29
N LYS A 638 -13.38 31.08 5.22
CA LYS A 638 -12.14 31.72 5.63
C LYS A 638 -11.14 30.74 6.25
N LEU A 639 -11.63 29.81 7.05
CA LEU A 639 -10.79 28.73 7.59
C LEU A 639 -10.21 27.83 6.49
N MET A 640 -10.99 27.51 5.45
CA MET A 640 -10.50 26.75 4.29
C MET A 640 -9.42 27.56 3.54
N GLN A 641 -9.58 28.85 3.40
CA GLN A 641 -8.57 29.74 2.82
C GLN A 641 -7.30 29.79 3.68
N ASP A 642 -7.45 29.89 5.01
CA ASP A 642 -6.34 29.95 5.97
C ASP A 642 -5.46 28.68 5.94
N VAL A 643 -6.01 27.50 5.61
CA VAL A 643 -5.26 26.25 5.44
C VAL A 643 -4.74 26.02 4.01
N GLY A 644 -4.83 27.02 3.12
CA GLY A 644 -4.32 26.93 1.76
C GLY A 644 -5.22 26.16 0.79
N LEU A 645 -6.54 26.07 1.04
CA LEU A 645 -7.51 25.41 0.16
C LEU A 645 -8.34 26.37 -0.69
N GLY A 646 -7.93 27.62 -0.79
CA GLY A 646 -8.68 28.68 -1.47
C GLY A 646 -9.02 28.42 -2.94
N TYR A 647 -8.21 27.63 -3.61
CA TYR A 647 -8.35 27.25 -5.02
C TYR A 647 -9.34 26.12 -5.30
N LEU A 648 -9.74 25.34 -4.27
CA LEU A 648 -10.70 24.26 -4.45
C LEU A 648 -12.07 24.83 -4.75
N THR A 649 -12.84 24.15 -5.63
CA THR A 649 -14.24 24.50 -5.81
C THR A 649 -15.09 23.89 -4.69
N LEU A 650 -16.17 24.60 -4.31
CA LEU A 650 -17.08 24.16 -3.25
C LEU A 650 -17.72 22.79 -3.54
N GLY A 651 -17.96 22.49 -4.81
CA GLY A 651 -18.57 21.26 -5.29
C GLY A 651 -17.57 20.21 -5.77
N GLN A 652 -16.25 20.37 -5.59
CA GLN A 652 -15.28 19.39 -6.07
C GLN A 652 -15.54 18.00 -5.51
N PRO A 653 -15.62 16.95 -6.35
CA PRO A 653 -15.87 15.59 -5.86
C PRO A 653 -14.77 15.09 -4.94
N SER A 654 -15.12 14.52 -3.78
CA SER A 654 -14.13 13.98 -2.81
C SER A 654 -13.07 13.04 -3.39
N PRO A 655 -13.41 12.13 -4.35
CA PRO A 655 -12.40 11.25 -4.93
C PRO A 655 -11.35 11.95 -5.82
N THR A 656 -11.53 13.23 -6.14
CA THR A 656 -10.57 14.03 -6.93
C THR A 656 -9.65 14.86 -6.06
N LEU A 657 -9.86 14.86 -4.74
CA LEU A 657 -9.00 15.55 -3.80
C LEU A 657 -7.73 14.74 -3.54
N SER A 658 -6.60 15.42 -3.43
CA SER A 658 -5.37 14.82 -2.93
C SER A 658 -5.49 14.43 -1.45
N GLY A 659 -4.62 13.53 -0.96
CA GLY A 659 -4.60 13.14 0.45
C GLY A 659 -4.40 14.34 1.39
N GLY A 660 -3.49 15.25 1.04
CA GLY A 660 -3.24 16.48 1.81
C GLY A 660 -4.44 17.45 1.83
N GLU A 661 -5.16 17.61 0.70
CA GLU A 661 -6.37 18.43 0.65
C GLU A 661 -7.49 17.84 1.52
N ALA A 662 -7.69 16.52 1.46
CA ALA A 662 -8.66 15.82 2.30
C ALA A 662 -8.32 15.99 3.80
N GLN A 663 -7.07 15.88 4.16
CA GLN A 663 -6.58 16.08 5.52
C GLN A 663 -6.82 17.50 6.03
N ARG A 664 -6.49 18.51 5.22
CA ARG A 664 -6.74 19.92 5.58
C ARG A 664 -8.23 20.24 5.72
N LEU A 665 -9.09 19.66 4.89
CA LEU A 665 -10.55 19.78 5.05
C LEU A 665 -11.04 19.17 6.37
N LYS A 666 -10.49 18.03 6.80
CA LYS A 666 -10.78 17.45 8.13
C LYS A 666 -10.38 18.43 9.25
N LEU A 667 -9.21 19.05 9.12
CA LEU A 667 -8.74 20.05 10.09
C LEU A 667 -9.67 21.26 10.16
N VAL A 668 -10.16 21.77 9.01
CA VAL A 668 -11.12 22.88 8.97
C VAL A 668 -12.40 22.56 9.74
N THR A 669 -12.93 21.35 9.65
CA THR A 669 -14.17 20.98 10.38
C THR A 669 -13.97 21.02 11.90
N GLU A 670 -12.78 20.75 12.38
CA GLU A 670 -12.47 20.85 13.81
C GLU A 670 -12.23 22.31 14.23
N LEU A 671 -11.53 23.09 13.39
CA LEU A 671 -11.36 24.53 13.62
C LEU A 671 -12.68 25.30 13.65
N ALA A 672 -13.65 24.92 12.82
CA ALA A 672 -14.95 25.56 12.79
C ALA A 672 -15.74 25.39 14.11
N LYS A 673 -15.36 24.45 14.97
CA LYS A 673 -15.92 24.25 16.30
C LYS A 673 -15.32 25.19 17.36
N VAL A 674 -14.17 25.81 17.07
CA VAL A 674 -13.54 26.83 17.91
C VAL A 674 -14.28 28.15 17.72
N ARG A 675 -14.61 28.85 18.82
CA ARG A 675 -15.29 30.14 18.74
C ARG A 675 -14.38 31.21 18.13
N THR A 676 -14.97 32.29 17.63
CA THR A 676 -14.26 33.44 17.05
C THR A 676 -13.34 34.14 18.03
N ASP A 677 -13.56 34.00 19.35
CA ASP A 677 -12.71 34.48 20.43
C ASP A 677 -11.51 33.56 20.75
N GLY A 678 -11.32 32.50 19.98
CA GLY A 678 -10.25 31.52 20.18
C GLY A 678 -10.54 30.46 21.25
N SER A 679 -11.72 30.46 21.89
CA SER A 679 -12.13 29.45 22.85
C SER A 679 -13.03 28.38 22.24
N PHE A 680 -13.00 27.15 22.77
CA PHE A 680 -14.03 26.16 22.50
C PHE A 680 -15.34 26.54 23.20
N ALA A 681 -16.47 26.08 22.68
CA ALA A 681 -17.74 26.20 23.40
C ALA A 681 -17.57 25.68 24.83
N ALA A 682 -18.16 26.35 25.81
CA ALA A 682 -17.91 26.19 27.26
C ALA A 682 -18.00 24.77 27.86
N ARG A 683 -18.26 23.75 27.05
CA ARG A 683 -18.29 22.31 27.42
C ARG A 683 -17.51 21.40 26.46
N ALA A 684 -16.68 21.95 25.57
CA ALA A 684 -15.89 21.09 24.69
C ALA A 684 -14.80 20.36 25.50
N PRO A 685 -14.71 19.02 25.41
CA PRO A 685 -13.67 18.28 26.09
C PRO A 685 -12.31 18.61 25.52
N HIS A 686 -11.24 18.56 26.36
CA HIS A 686 -9.87 18.69 25.88
C HIS A 686 -9.61 17.66 24.75
N THR A 687 -9.30 18.14 23.56
CA THR A 687 -9.10 17.30 22.39
C THR A 687 -7.61 17.17 22.07
N LEU A 688 -7.16 15.94 21.85
CA LEU A 688 -5.84 15.63 21.32
C LEU A 688 -5.96 15.28 19.83
N TYR A 689 -5.28 16.04 18.99
CA TYR A 689 -5.20 15.82 17.54
C TYR A 689 -3.90 15.09 17.20
N VAL A 690 -4.00 14.06 16.39
CA VAL A 690 -2.85 13.35 15.79
C VAL A 690 -2.90 13.60 14.29
N LEU A 691 -1.87 14.23 13.74
CA LEU A 691 -1.75 14.52 12.31
C LEU A 691 -0.53 13.77 11.74
N ASP A 692 -0.68 13.26 10.53
CA ASP A 692 0.39 12.55 9.82
C ASP A 692 0.78 13.33 8.58
N GLU A 693 1.99 13.90 8.57
CA GLU A 693 2.61 14.65 7.49
C GLU A 693 1.68 15.70 6.83
N PRO A 694 1.12 16.65 7.60
CA PRO A 694 0.14 17.60 7.06
C PRO A 694 0.72 18.64 6.08
N THR A 695 2.04 18.73 5.94
CA THR A 695 2.71 19.62 4.98
C THR A 695 2.89 19.04 3.58
N VAL A 696 2.52 17.79 3.38
CA VAL A 696 2.62 17.11 2.07
C VAL A 696 1.89 17.91 0.98
N GLY A 697 2.60 18.19 -0.13
CA GLY A 697 2.09 18.95 -1.27
C GLY A 697 1.85 20.44 -0.99
N LEU A 698 2.49 21.01 0.04
CA LEU A 698 2.42 22.44 0.34
C LEU A 698 3.65 23.18 -0.12
N HIS A 699 3.43 24.30 -0.80
CA HIS A 699 4.47 25.28 -1.02
C HIS A 699 4.92 25.93 0.31
N MET A 700 6.16 26.38 0.41
CA MET A 700 6.76 26.98 1.63
C MET A 700 5.90 28.07 2.26
N THR A 701 5.21 28.92 1.45
CA THR A 701 4.30 29.96 1.95
C THR A 701 3.09 29.38 2.68
N ASP A 702 2.57 28.22 2.25
CA ASP A 702 1.37 27.59 2.82
C ASP A 702 1.72 26.77 4.06
N VAL A 703 2.96 26.25 4.18
CA VAL A 703 3.48 25.62 5.41
C VAL A 703 3.39 26.59 6.59
N ASN A 704 3.80 27.86 6.42
CA ASN A 704 3.70 28.87 7.46
C ASN A 704 2.23 29.16 7.87
N ARG A 705 1.31 29.20 6.91
CA ARG A 705 -0.12 29.35 7.21
C ARG A 705 -0.64 28.18 8.04
N LEU A 706 -0.27 26.96 7.66
CA LEU A 706 -0.64 25.75 8.40
C LEU A 706 -0.06 25.76 9.83
N SER A 707 1.22 26.11 10.02
CA SER A 707 1.85 26.23 11.35
C SER A 707 1.05 27.16 12.27
N LYS A 708 0.64 28.32 11.77
CA LYS A 708 -0.20 29.28 12.52
C LYS A 708 -1.58 28.71 12.88
N VAL A 709 -2.18 27.94 11.97
CA VAL A 709 -3.46 27.28 12.20
C VAL A 709 -3.34 26.21 13.29
N LEU A 710 -2.30 25.39 13.26
CA LEU A 710 -2.03 24.39 14.30
C LEU A 710 -1.78 25.06 15.66
N SER A 711 -1.02 26.17 15.69
CA SER A 711 -0.82 26.96 16.92
C SER A 711 -2.12 27.51 17.50
N ARG A 712 -3.05 27.99 16.65
CA ARG A 712 -4.39 28.47 17.08
C ARG A 712 -5.21 27.35 17.78
N LEU A 713 -5.10 26.10 17.35
CA LEU A 713 -5.75 24.96 18.04
C LEU A 713 -5.18 24.76 19.44
N VAL A 714 -3.86 24.91 19.59
CA VAL A 714 -3.20 24.76 20.89
C VAL A 714 -3.55 25.93 21.81
N ASP A 715 -3.60 27.16 21.28
CA ASP A 715 -4.01 28.36 22.04
C ASP A 715 -5.46 28.24 22.53
N ALA A 716 -6.31 27.54 21.79
CA ALA A 716 -7.65 27.23 22.21
C ALA A 716 -7.76 26.08 23.23
N GLY A 717 -6.62 25.58 23.76
CA GLY A 717 -6.56 24.59 24.83
C GLY A 717 -6.48 23.13 24.37
N SER A 718 -6.28 22.88 23.07
CA SER A 718 -6.10 21.51 22.52
C SER A 718 -4.64 21.06 22.62
N THR A 719 -4.41 19.74 22.46
CA THR A 719 -3.09 19.17 22.22
C THR A 719 -2.97 18.80 20.75
N VAL A 720 -1.85 19.16 20.14
CA VAL A 720 -1.56 18.80 18.73
C VAL A 720 -0.27 18.00 18.69
N VAL A 721 -0.36 16.77 18.17
CA VAL A 721 0.78 15.88 17.90
C VAL A 721 0.88 15.65 16.42
N VAL A 722 2.01 16.02 15.84
CA VAL A 722 2.22 15.96 14.37
C VAL A 722 3.41 15.07 14.08
N ILE A 723 3.25 14.12 13.17
CA ILE A 723 4.38 13.42 12.54
C ILE A 723 4.85 14.31 11.42
N GLU A 724 6.09 14.78 11.47
CA GLU A 724 6.61 15.69 10.45
C GLU A 724 8.11 15.58 10.23
N HIS A 725 8.49 15.91 8.98
CA HIS A 725 9.86 16.01 8.52
C HIS A 725 10.23 17.43 8.11
N ASN A 726 9.22 18.28 7.90
CA ASN A 726 9.40 19.67 7.52
C ASN A 726 10.02 20.46 8.69
N LEU A 727 11.14 21.17 8.39
CA LEU A 727 11.93 21.85 9.40
C LEU A 727 11.27 23.15 9.90
N ASP A 728 10.44 23.82 9.10
CA ASP A 728 9.68 24.99 9.53
C ASP A 728 8.71 24.59 10.67
N ILE A 729 7.97 23.49 10.48
CA ILE A 729 7.05 22.95 11.49
C ILE A 729 7.80 22.48 12.73
N ALA A 730 8.94 21.82 12.55
CA ALA A 730 9.76 21.37 13.67
C ALA A 730 10.37 22.55 14.46
N ALA A 731 10.76 23.63 13.78
CA ALA A 731 11.31 24.82 14.41
C ALA A 731 10.28 25.62 15.22
N ASP A 732 9.00 25.56 14.84
CA ASP A 732 7.87 26.23 15.51
C ASP A 732 7.26 25.39 16.65
N ALA A 733 7.66 24.13 16.83
CA ALA A 733 7.13 23.22 17.84
C ALA A 733 7.41 23.70 19.28
N ASP A 734 6.50 23.43 20.19
CA ASP A 734 6.75 23.58 21.62
C ASP A 734 7.63 22.44 22.18
N TRP A 735 7.48 21.24 21.59
CA TRP A 735 8.18 20.02 21.98
C TRP A 735 8.44 19.11 20.78
N ILE A 736 9.62 18.56 20.71
CA ILE A 736 10.01 17.58 19.69
C ILE A 736 10.29 16.23 20.37
N ILE A 737 9.85 15.15 19.76
CA ILE A 737 10.19 13.77 20.09
C ILE A 737 10.87 13.17 18.86
N ASP A 738 12.17 12.89 18.96
CA ASP A 738 12.99 12.37 17.87
C ASP A 738 13.21 10.87 18.04
N LEU A 739 12.71 10.09 17.07
CA LEU A 739 12.79 8.62 17.05
C LEU A 739 13.90 8.15 16.12
N GLY A 740 14.68 7.17 16.57
CA GLY A 740 15.80 6.63 15.80
C GLY A 740 16.53 5.52 16.54
N PRO A 741 17.88 5.41 16.34
CA PRO A 741 18.72 6.24 15.46
C PRO A 741 18.57 5.96 13.97
N GLU A 742 18.14 4.73 13.59
CA GLU A 742 17.96 4.27 12.21
C GLU A 742 16.53 3.75 11.98
N GLY A 743 16.24 3.29 10.76
CA GLY A 743 15.00 2.59 10.43
C GLY A 743 15.00 1.11 10.85
N GLY A 744 13.82 0.50 10.89
CA GLY A 744 13.64 -0.94 11.15
C GLY A 744 14.11 -1.37 12.55
N ALA A 745 14.76 -2.53 12.65
CA ALA A 745 15.18 -3.13 13.92
C ALA A 745 16.24 -2.31 14.68
N LYS A 746 16.98 -1.45 13.99
CA LYS A 746 17.98 -0.55 14.61
C LYS A 746 17.35 0.77 15.09
N GLY A 747 16.07 1.02 14.79
CA GLY A 747 15.30 2.18 15.20
C GLY A 747 14.48 1.95 16.47
N GLY A 748 13.37 2.64 16.57
CA GLY A 748 12.34 2.42 17.59
C GLY A 748 12.66 2.93 18.98
N LYS A 749 13.63 3.83 19.13
CA LYS A 749 14.02 4.43 20.41
C LYS A 749 13.82 5.94 20.38
N VAL A 750 13.54 6.54 21.54
CA VAL A 750 13.61 7.99 21.70
C VAL A 750 15.09 8.38 21.84
N ILE A 751 15.63 9.08 20.84
CA ILE A 751 17.04 9.50 20.80
C ILE A 751 17.24 10.93 21.26
N ALA A 752 16.21 11.77 21.12
CA ALA A 752 16.18 13.12 21.68
C ALA A 752 14.74 13.55 21.98
N GLN A 753 14.54 14.35 22.99
CA GLN A 753 13.28 15.05 23.25
C GLN A 753 13.55 16.41 23.90
N GLY A 754 12.72 17.40 23.59
CA GLY A 754 12.88 18.74 24.11
C GLY A 754 12.36 19.82 23.20
N SER A 755 12.65 21.08 23.54
CA SER A 755 12.40 22.20 22.62
C SER A 755 13.29 22.09 21.35
N PRO A 756 12.92 22.73 20.23
CA PRO A 756 13.73 22.70 19.00
C PRO A 756 15.22 23.03 19.24
N LYS A 757 15.51 24.05 20.07
CA LYS A 757 16.90 24.39 20.46
C LYS A 757 17.60 23.29 21.26
N MET A 758 16.88 22.54 22.08
CA MET A 758 17.46 21.43 22.84
C MET A 758 17.81 20.27 21.93
N VAL A 759 16.91 19.92 21.00
CA VAL A 759 17.13 18.86 20.02
C VAL A 759 18.26 19.23 19.06
N ALA A 760 18.33 20.47 18.57
CA ALA A 760 19.40 20.98 17.70
C ALA A 760 20.82 20.89 18.32
N ARG A 761 20.94 20.72 19.67
CA ARG A 761 22.22 20.49 20.36
C ARG A 761 22.63 19.03 20.43
N LYS A 762 21.74 18.13 20.04
CA LYS A 762 22.01 16.68 20.09
C LYS A 762 22.65 16.23 18.78
N ASN A 763 23.54 15.26 18.87
CA ASN A 763 24.20 14.66 17.70
C ASN A 763 23.31 13.54 17.13
N THR A 764 22.07 13.86 16.75
CA THR A 764 21.13 12.98 16.06
C THR A 764 20.96 13.48 14.61
N ALA A 765 20.44 12.64 13.72
CA ALA A 765 20.17 13.04 12.35
C ALA A 765 19.32 14.31 12.28
N THR A 766 18.21 14.33 13.03
CA THR A 766 17.34 15.50 13.16
C THR A 766 18.04 16.68 13.80
N GLY A 767 18.82 16.46 14.88
CA GLY A 767 19.51 17.53 15.59
C GLY A 767 20.53 18.28 14.72
N ILE A 768 21.29 17.55 13.90
CA ILE A 768 22.28 18.11 12.97
C ILE A 768 21.61 19.02 11.95
N VAL A 769 20.57 18.52 11.28
CA VAL A 769 19.85 19.27 10.23
C VAL A 769 19.10 20.47 10.82
N LEU A 770 18.41 20.30 11.94
CA LEU A 770 17.70 21.38 12.61
C LEU A 770 18.64 22.48 13.11
N LYS A 771 19.86 22.11 13.53
CA LYS A 771 20.88 23.10 13.91
C LYS A 771 21.33 23.97 12.72
N ALA A 772 21.57 23.36 11.57
CA ALA A 772 21.90 24.06 10.33
C ALA A 772 20.74 25.00 9.91
N PHE A 773 19.53 24.44 9.85
CA PHE A 773 18.32 25.17 9.50
C PHE A 773 18.09 26.42 10.39
N LEU A 774 18.16 26.27 11.71
CA LEU A 774 18.02 27.39 12.65
C LEU A 774 19.17 28.41 12.56
N ALA A 775 20.32 28.04 12.01
CA ALA A 775 21.44 28.97 11.79
C ALA A 775 21.21 29.83 10.54
N GLU A 776 20.60 29.29 9.51
CA GLU A 776 20.29 30.00 8.24
C GLU A 776 19.04 30.88 8.40
N HIS A 777 18.03 30.42 9.15
CA HIS A 777 16.73 31.10 9.35
C HIS A 777 16.66 31.96 10.59
N LYS A 778 17.76 32.60 10.99
CA LYS A 778 17.77 33.49 12.16
C LYS A 778 16.95 34.76 11.90
N PRO A 779 16.15 35.23 12.89
CA PRO A 779 15.55 36.55 12.83
C PRO A 779 16.65 37.62 12.64
N VAL A 780 16.48 38.45 11.62
CA VAL A 780 17.32 39.62 11.44
C VAL A 780 17.14 40.48 12.70
N LYS A 781 18.23 40.73 13.44
CA LYS A 781 18.18 41.68 14.56
C LYS A 781 17.77 43.02 13.96
N SER A 782 16.60 43.52 14.33
CA SER A 782 16.26 44.92 14.07
C SER A 782 17.35 45.77 14.71
N ALA A 783 18.08 46.47 13.84
CA ALA A 783 19.12 47.43 14.22
C ALA A 783 18.51 48.56 15.06
#